data_18e46773c0f587d67b5a7cd8ef245e42
#
_entry.id   18e46773c0f587d67b5a7cd8ef245e42
#
_cell.length_a   1.000
_cell.length_b   1.000
_cell.length_c   1.000
_cell.angle_alpha   90.00
_cell.angle_beta   90.00
_cell.angle_gamma   90.00
#
_symmetry.space_group_name_H-M   'P 1'
#
loop_
_entity.id
_entity.type
_entity.pdbx_description
1 polymer ?
#
loop_
_entity_poly.entity_id
_entity_poly.type
_entity_poly.pdbx_seq_one_letter_code
_entity_poly.pdbx_strand_id
1 'polypeptide(L)'
;MKRRNFLKAGTGAAGLLGGALSPSLASAMAAARPKLVDTAPVEAISKGKPQHWLGPAFWGNRLQDWQSNQGRLECLQGGKSFEVRTAALLTRTLNNAHKPARIRARVGLLTPGSTGFCGFLLGVGAGKLEYRGAALAQRSSGQNGGFMALLNTEGELSFRDFSSPENTLAFTKIEREGSVGIDQIGDREIQLDCHIDPIDKGRFDVRLIASDINSGKEFGFAVYNDVPAEILRGGISLVSSPNSDEDGARWWFSAVESGGEKIDIHPEHGLGQVMGCMHSLNCAPEEPVLKLSAQFMPIDTTALPAARLEYRNENNKTWVTGADAPIGDGYVAAFRIVGWDAQRDHQYRIVDPGTGQSLYEGTIHRDPGNQSPLKIALYSCIIPTAKSLDETEFKNHIPEERVLGRYTEDNIFFPHTKLVTHCDSHQPDLYVFAGDQYYETFPTRYGRDTPQAKLDTLYRWYLWYWTFRDSVRNRPAIVLVDDHDVLQGNLWGNKGDATGGPREEDGGFKHDIDLVKMVYRIQSSHTPDAYDPTPIQHGIPVTYAHFVYGGTSFAMVEDRKFKSAPDYEANRLTVKGELLGRRQEQFLRDWAEMDPGLPKICLTASIWGSPQTDEEGNGLIDYDANCYPPDGRTRAVKLVEDAKALVLAGDQHLGLVARQYSGDFPVDQEQASGALFFSGPASAAFWQRWFEGFGKLENQYGDDPNTGNFTDPFGNNMRVLATANPKITHADFSDDNTSWGKFVSDRELKSEGYGIAVVDHAAGHYRLECWPWDADPQRDRQFTGWPQVHPIESLQQS
;
A
#
# COMPACT_ATOMS: atom_id res chain seq x y z
N MET A 1 -50.98 -8.33 -26.41
CA MET A 1 -51.87 -8.74 -27.52
C MET A 1 -51.14 -9.73 -28.40
N LYS A 2 -51.71 -10.94 -28.52
CA LYS A 2 -51.63 -11.99 -29.54
C LYS A 2 -50.26 -12.36 -30.14
N ARG A 3 -49.68 -13.48 -29.72
CA ARG A 3 -49.79 -14.88 -30.17
C ARG A 3 -49.80 -15.08 -31.70
N ARG A 4 -48.81 -15.88 -32.23
CA ARG A 4 -49.17 -17.13 -32.91
C ARG A 4 -47.98 -18.02 -33.28
N ASN A 5 -48.09 -19.28 -32.85
CA ASN A 5 -47.32 -20.46 -33.21
C ASN A 5 -47.35 -20.79 -34.67
N PHE A 6 -46.31 -21.50 -35.18
CA PHE A 6 -46.53 -22.56 -36.17
C PHE A 6 -45.56 -23.73 -35.93
N LEU A 7 -46.13 -24.82 -35.51
CA LEU A 7 -45.60 -26.17 -35.63
C LEU A 7 -45.97 -26.71 -37.00
N LYS A 8 -45.05 -27.40 -37.67
CA LYS A 8 -45.40 -28.55 -38.49
C LYS A 8 -44.28 -29.58 -38.50
N ALA A 9 -44.70 -30.79 -38.15
CA ALA A 9 -43.93 -32.02 -38.19
C ALA A 9 -43.81 -32.55 -39.62
N GLY A 10 -42.71 -33.26 -39.88
CA GLY A 10 -42.53 -34.07 -41.05
C GLY A 10 -41.70 -35.30 -40.68
N THR A 11 -42.36 -36.43 -40.55
CA THR A 11 -41.76 -37.77 -40.40
C THR A 11 -41.17 -38.27 -41.71
N GLY A 12 -40.02 -38.93 -41.67
CA GLY A 12 -39.47 -39.61 -42.82
C GLY A 12 -38.18 -40.40 -42.56
N ALA A 13 -38.34 -41.64 -42.25
CA ALA A 13 -37.54 -42.83 -42.59
C ALA A 13 -36.08 -42.99 -42.17
N ALA A 14 -35.88 -44.03 -41.41
CA ALA A 14 -34.61 -44.66 -41.06
C ALA A 14 -33.80 -45.10 -42.28
N GLY A 15 -32.49 -44.83 -42.25
CA GLY A 15 -31.46 -45.40 -43.13
C GLY A 15 -30.22 -45.64 -42.25
N LEU A 16 -30.08 -46.86 -41.77
CA LEU A 16 -28.85 -47.42 -41.23
C LEU A 16 -27.74 -47.39 -42.29
N LEU A 17 -26.77 -46.53 -42.13
CA LEU A 17 -25.44 -46.73 -42.75
C LEU A 17 -24.42 -46.58 -41.62
N GLY A 18 -23.99 -47.71 -41.10
CA GLY A 18 -22.81 -47.86 -40.27
C GLY A 18 -21.60 -47.51 -41.10
N GLY A 19 -21.19 -46.27 -41.03
CA GLY A 19 -19.87 -45.85 -41.45
C GLY A 19 -18.94 -45.95 -40.26
N ALA A 20 -18.16 -47.02 -40.22
CA ALA A 20 -17.00 -47.08 -39.34
C ALA A 20 -16.09 -45.92 -39.67
N LEU A 21 -16.00 -44.92 -38.77
CA LEU A 21 -14.96 -43.91 -38.78
C LEU A 21 -13.61 -44.65 -38.75
N SER A 22 -12.82 -44.49 -39.80
CA SER A 22 -11.53 -45.11 -39.99
C SER A 22 -10.62 -44.70 -38.83
N PRO A 23 -9.80 -45.63 -38.29
CA PRO A 23 -8.84 -45.36 -37.19
C PRO A 23 -7.80 -44.30 -37.51
N SER A 24 -7.69 -43.84 -38.75
CA SER A 24 -6.74 -42.84 -39.22
C SER A 24 -7.03 -41.39 -38.80
N LEU A 25 -8.27 -41.00 -38.52
CA LEU A 25 -8.59 -39.65 -37.99
C LEU A 25 -8.35 -39.52 -36.49
N ALA A 26 -8.59 -40.56 -35.69
CA ALA A 26 -8.30 -40.56 -34.28
C ALA A 26 -6.77 -40.59 -34.00
N SER A 27 -5.98 -41.07 -34.97
CA SER A 27 -4.50 -41.11 -34.86
C SER A 27 -3.83 -39.84 -35.34
N ALA A 28 -4.46 -39.05 -36.22
CA ALA A 28 -3.96 -37.76 -36.66
C ALA A 28 -4.24 -36.64 -35.64
N MET A 29 -5.24 -36.84 -34.76
CA MET A 29 -5.53 -35.98 -33.63
C MET A 29 -4.75 -36.31 -32.36
N ALA A 30 -3.87 -37.32 -32.32
CA ALA A 30 -2.77 -37.41 -31.39
C ALA A 30 -1.75 -36.32 -31.74
N ALA A 31 -2.18 -35.10 -31.55
CA ALA A 31 -1.41 -33.89 -31.83
C ALA A 31 0.02 -34.05 -31.37
N ALA A 32 0.96 -33.58 -32.15
CA ALA A 32 2.38 -33.67 -31.89
C ALA A 32 2.64 -33.45 -30.39
N ARG A 33 3.38 -34.38 -29.79
CA ARG A 33 3.76 -34.23 -28.37
C ARG A 33 4.42 -32.87 -28.20
N PRO A 34 4.10 -32.12 -27.13
CA PRO A 34 4.70 -30.81 -26.91
C PRO A 34 6.21 -30.90 -26.93
N LYS A 35 6.86 -29.87 -27.40
CA LYS A 35 8.34 -29.81 -27.36
C LYS A 35 8.75 -29.86 -25.90
N LEU A 36 9.59 -30.87 -25.55
CA LEU A 36 10.11 -30.92 -24.20
C LEU A 36 11.01 -29.71 -23.95
N VAL A 37 10.62 -28.88 -22.99
CA VAL A 37 11.40 -27.78 -22.46
C VAL A 37 11.87 -28.16 -21.07
N ASP A 38 13.17 -28.05 -20.82
CA ASP A 38 13.72 -28.27 -19.49
C ASP A 38 13.21 -27.23 -18.51
N THR A 39 12.86 -27.67 -17.31
CA THR A 39 12.37 -26.80 -16.22
C THR A 39 13.32 -26.84 -15.03
N ALA A 40 13.37 -25.75 -14.29
CA ALA A 40 14.06 -25.66 -13.02
C ALA A 40 13.08 -25.15 -11.92
N PRO A 41 13.34 -25.50 -10.65
CA PRO A 41 12.55 -24.96 -9.54
C PRO A 41 12.50 -23.44 -9.56
N VAL A 42 11.31 -22.89 -9.34
CA VAL A 42 11.14 -21.44 -9.15
C VAL A 42 11.80 -21.00 -7.85
N GLU A 43 11.53 -21.77 -6.78
CA GLU A 43 12.07 -21.54 -5.44
C GLU A 43 11.99 -22.83 -4.63
N ALA A 44 12.89 -23.00 -3.66
CA ALA A 44 12.80 -24.06 -2.67
C ALA A 44 11.77 -23.67 -1.58
N ILE A 45 10.62 -24.30 -1.57
CA ILE A 45 9.58 -24.04 -0.56
C ILE A 45 10.06 -24.56 0.80
N SER A 46 9.90 -23.75 1.85
CA SER A 46 10.30 -24.08 3.21
C SER A 46 9.72 -25.41 3.70
N LYS A 47 10.58 -26.26 4.25
CA LYS A 47 10.21 -27.54 4.90
C LYS A 47 9.99 -27.38 6.42
N GLY A 48 10.07 -26.16 6.92
CA GLY A 48 9.87 -25.83 8.33
C GLY A 48 8.41 -25.86 8.77
N LYS A 49 8.15 -25.26 9.94
CA LYS A 49 6.80 -25.07 10.46
C LYS A 49 5.96 -24.15 9.56
N PRO A 50 4.63 -24.21 9.68
CA PRO A 50 3.76 -23.31 8.94
C PRO A 50 4.11 -21.84 9.17
N GLN A 51 4.19 -21.08 8.07
CA GLN A 51 4.41 -19.63 8.09
C GLN A 51 3.70 -18.97 6.90
N HIS A 52 3.28 -17.71 7.07
CA HIS A 52 2.57 -17.01 6.00
C HIS A 52 3.50 -16.39 4.95
N TRP A 53 4.80 -16.35 5.18
CA TRP A 53 5.77 -16.04 4.14
C TRP A 53 5.98 -17.27 3.24
N LEU A 54 5.71 -17.11 1.95
CA LEU A 54 5.74 -18.22 0.99
C LEU A 54 7.14 -18.52 0.40
N GLY A 55 8.12 -17.69 0.73
CA GLY A 55 9.44 -17.67 0.13
C GLY A 55 9.64 -16.48 -0.80
N PRO A 56 10.90 -16.15 -1.18
CA PRO A 56 11.22 -14.94 -1.92
C PRO A 56 10.53 -14.83 -3.28
N ALA A 57 10.27 -15.95 -3.95
CA ALA A 57 9.71 -15.95 -5.29
C ALA A 57 8.18 -15.85 -5.35
N PHE A 58 7.48 -15.82 -4.22
CA PHE A 58 6.02 -15.90 -4.19
C PHE A 58 5.36 -14.78 -3.38
N TRP A 59 4.22 -14.29 -3.87
CA TRP A 59 3.35 -13.38 -3.16
C TRP A 59 1.93 -13.93 -3.07
N GLY A 60 1.46 -14.20 -1.85
CA GLY A 60 0.10 -14.72 -1.60
C GLY A 60 -0.93 -13.59 -1.44
N ASN A 61 -1.99 -13.63 -2.21
CA ASN A 61 -3.15 -12.77 -2.06
C ASN A 61 -4.30 -13.54 -1.39
N ARG A 62 -4.74 -13.17 -0.26
CA ARG A 62 -4.21 -12.27 0.80
C ARG A 62 -3.16 -13.03 1.61
N LEU A 63 -2.35 -12.32 2.37
CA LEU A 63 -1.30 -12.93 3.20
C LEU A 63 -1.83 -14.02 4.15
N GLN A 64 -2.93 -13.76 4.85
CA GLN A 64 -3.56 -14.70 5.78
C GLN A 64 -4.21 -15.91 5.12
N ASP A 65 -4.43 -15.88 3.82
CA ASP A 65 -5.10 -16.95 3.07
C ASP A 65 -4.12 -18.02 2.56
N TRP A 66 -2.83 -17.80 2.73
CA TRP A 66 -1.76 -18.69 2.28
C TRP A 66 -0.76 -18.99 3.38
N GLN A 67 -0.15 -20.17 3.29
CA GLN A 67 1.02 -20.51 4.10
C GLN A 67 1.99 -21.40 3.33
N SER A 68 3.27 -21.37 3.71
CA SER A 68 4.22 -22.41 3.39
C SER A 68 4.29 -23.41 4.54
N ASN A 69 4.21 -24.71 4.25
CA ASN A 69 4.20 -25.77 5.23
C ASN A 69 4.80 -27.05 4.65
N GLN A 70 5.86 -27.59 5.26
CA GLN A 70 6.49 -28.86 4.90
C GLN A 70 6.78 -29.04 3.40
N GLY A 71 7.24 -27.98 2.74
CA GLY A 71 7.56 -27.99 1.30
C GLY A 71 6.38 -27.80 0.37
N ARG A 72 5.23 -27.35 0.89
CA ARG A 72 4.01 -27.02 0.16
C ARG A 72 3.65 -25.55 0.35
N LEU A 73 3.06 -24.95 -0.67
CA LEU A 73 2.29 -23.71 -0.59
C LEU A 73 0.82 -24.11 -0.44
N GLU A 74 0.19 -23.75 0.64
CA GLU A 74 -1.17 -24.15 0.97
C GLU A 74 -2.10 -22.95 0.96
N CYS A 75 -3.19 -23.02 0.18
CA CYS A 75 -4.28 -22.05 0.27
C CYS A 75 -5.23 -22.49 1.40
N LEU A 76 -5.42 -21.64 2.39
CA LEU A 76 -6.20 -21.96 3.60
C LEU A 76 -7.68 -21.65 3.44
N GLN A 77 -8.06 -20.91 2.40
CA GLN A 77 -9.45 -20.46 2.20
C GLN A 77 -10.23 -21.45 1.37
N GLY A 78 -11.34 -21.90 1.92
CA GLY A 78 -12.31 -22.80 1.27
C GLY A 78 -13.74 -22.29 1.36
N GLY A 79 -13.98 -21.09 1.91
CA GLY A 79 -15.30 -20.53 2.09
C GLY A 79 -15.85 -19.84 0.85
N LYS A 80 -17.17 -19.74 0.74
CA LYS A 80 -17.92 -19.15 -0.37
C LYS A 80 -17.49 -17.71 -0.74
N SER A 81 -17.06 -16.94 0.25
CA SER A 81 -16.62 -15.55 0.03
C SER A 81 -15.23 -15.43 -0.59
N PHE A 82 -14.51 -16.54 -0.79
CA PHE A 82 -13.10 -16.56 -1.23
C PHE A 82 -12.96 -17.28 -2.58
N GLU A 83 -13.72 -16.85 -3.57
CA GLU A 83 -13.91 -17.53 -4.85
C GLU A 83 -12.61 -17.79 -5.62
N VAL A 84 -11.62 -16.93 -5.53
CA VAL A 84 -10.29 -17.13 -6.10
C VAL A 84 -9.22 -16.55 -5.18
N ARG A 85 -8.16 -17.33 -4.99
CA ARG A 85 -6.93 -16.88 -4.33
C ARG A 85 -5.75 -17.19 -5.23
N THR A 86 -4.80 -16.25 -5.29
CA THR A 86 -3.62 -16.36 -6.13
C THR A 86 -2.34 -16.30 -5.31
N ALA A 87 -1.32 -17.04 -5.75
CA ALA A 87 0.05 -16.87 -5.31
C ALA A 87 0.91 -16.54 -6.53
N ALA A 88 1.29 -15.27 -6.66
CA ALA A 88 2.03 -14.79 -7.80
C ALA A 88 3.51 -15.24 -7.77
N LEU A 89 4.05 -15.59 -8.94
CA LEU A 89 5.46 -15.88 -9.13
C LEU A 89 6.20 -14.56 -9.41
N LEU A 90 6.79 -13.96 -8.40
CA LEU A 90 7.44 -12.64 -8.50
C LEU A 90 8.64 -12.66 -9.45
N THR A 91 9.38 -13.74 -9.44
CA THR A 91 10.65 -13.88 -10.15
C THR A 91 10.52 -14.47 -11.55
N ARG A 92 9.30 -14.60 -12.07
CA ARG A 92 9.03 -15.18 -13.39
C ARG A 92 7.98 -14.38 -14.14
N THR A 93 8.28 -14.05 -15.40
CA THR A 93 7.32 -13.37 -16.28
C THR A 93 7.36 -13.98 -17.69
N LEU A 94 6.21 -13.98 -18.36
CA LEU A 94 6.13 -14.31 -19.78
C LEU A 94 6.57 -13.10 -20.59
N ASN A 95 7.55 -13.29 -21.49
CA ASN A 95 8.12 -12.26 -22.34
C ASN A 95 7.53 -12.23 -23.76
N ASN A 96 8.09 -11.40 -24.64
CA ASN A 96 7.64 -11.23 -26.03
C ASN A 96 8.18 -12.28 -27.00
N ALA A 97 9.06 -13.19 -26.57
CA ALA A 97 9.71 -14.12 -27.47
C ALA A 97 8.69 -15.11 -28.06
N HIS A 98 8.81 -15.34 -29.36
CA HIS A 98 8.09 -16.41 -30.05
C HIS A 98 8.83 -17.73 -29.89
N LYS A 99 8.89 -18.19 -28.64
CA LYS A 99 9.65 -19.32 -28.15
C LYS A 99 8.81 -20.19 -27.22
N PRO A 100 9.15 -21.45 -26.97
CA PRO A 100 8.40 -22.29 -26.07
C PRO A 100 8.64 -21.91 -24.61
N ALA A 101 7.63 -22.23 -23.77
CA ALA A 101 7.75 -22.21 -22.33
C ALA A 101 7.05 -23.42 -21.70
N ARG A 102 7.42 -23.71 -20.45
CA ARG A 102 6.82 -24.77 -19.66
C ARG A 102 6.73 -24.34 -18.21
N ILE A 103 5.57 -24.59 -17.59
CA ILE A 103 5.31 -24.30 -16.18
C ILE A 103 4.69 -25.55 -15.56
N ARG A 104 5.23 -25.98 -14.41
CA ARG A 104 4.80 -27.20 -13.74
C ARG A 104 4.58 -26.97 -12.26
N ALA A 105 3.63 -27.71 -11.68
CA ALA A 105 3.44 -27.79 -10.24
C ALA A 105 2.83 -29.13 -9.85
N ARG A 106 3.21 -29.67 -8.70
CA ARG A 106 2.45 -30.73 -8.05
C ARG A 106 1.33 -30.10 -7.25
N VAL A 107 0.13 -30.67 -7.35
CA VAL A 107 -1.06 -30.17 -6.68
C VAL A 107 -1.82 -31.29 -5.99
N GLY A 108 -2.58 -30.95 -4.97
CA GLY A 108 -3.51 -31.84 -4.30
C GLY A 108 -4.43 -31.07 -3.37
N LEU A 109 -5.41 -31.78 -2.81
CA LEU A 109 -6.41 -31.22 -1.93
C LEU A 109 -5.96 -31.29 -0.46
N LEU A 110 -6.16 -30.23 0.29
CA LEU A 110 -6.08 -30.23 1.76
C LEU A 110 -7.33 -30.87 2.37
N THR A 111 -8.48 -30.79 1.68
CA THR A 111 -9.76 -31.32 2.11
C THR A 111 -10.34 -32.20 1.00
N PRO A 112 -10.07 -33.51 1.00
CA PRO A 112 -10.65 -34.41 0.01
C PRO A 112 -12.19 -34.38 0.02
N GLY A 113 -12.81 -34.53 -1.17
CA GLY A 113 -14.27 -34.56 -1.32
C GLY A 113 -14.94 -33.19 -1.45
N SER A 114 -14.18 -32.09 -1.37
CA SER A 114 -14.69 -30.74 -1.60
C SER A 114 -14.68 -30.40 -3.10
N THR A 115 -15.46 -29.36 -3.50
CA THR A 115 -15.52 -28.88 -4.88
C THR A 115 -14.64 -27.65 -5.08
N GLY A 116 -14.09 -27.47 -6.28
CA GLY A 116 -13.24 -26.32 -6.62
C GLY A 116 -12.30 -26.59 -7.78
N PHE A 117 -11.38 -25.66 -8.02
CA PHE A 117 -10.36 -25.78 -9.06
C PHE A 117 -9.00 -25.19 -8.63
N CYS A 118 -7.95 -25.66 -9.27
CA CYS A 118 -6.60 -25.09 -9.13
C CYS A 118 -5.88 -25.05 -10.49
N GLY A 119 -4.76 -24.33 -10.53
CA GLY A 119 -3.90 -24.30 -11.71
C GLY A 119 -3.07 -23.06 -11.83
N PHE A 120 -2.96 -22.54 -13.04
CA PHE A 120 -2.11 -21.39 -13.39
C PHE A 120 -2.94 -20.26 -13.96
N LEU A 121 -2.63 -19.04 -13.55
CA LEU A 121 -3.06 -17.81 -14.21
C LEU A 121 -1.87 -17.29 -15.02
N LEU A 122 -2.07 -17.08 -16.31
CA LEU A 122 -1.05 -16.75 -17.29
C LEU A 122 -1.33 -15.41 -17.96
N GLY A 123 -0.30 -14.61 -18.18
CA GLY A 123 -0.37 -13.40 -18.98
C GLY A 123 -0.96 -12.19 -18.25
N VAL A 124 -0.88 -12.14 -16.92
CA VAL A 124 -1.39 -11.00 -16.15
C VAL A 124 -0.67 -9.72 -16.54
N GLY A 125 -1.44 -8.70 -16.90
CA GLY A 125 -0.93 -7.39 -17.27
C GLY A 125 -0.46 -7.27 -18.72
N ALA A 126 -0.48 -8.33 -19.50
CA ALA A 126 -0.09 -8.35 -20.91
C ALA A 126 1.27 -7.65 -21.21
N GLY A 127 2.18 -7.66 -20.24
CA GLY A 127 3.47 -6.96 -20.31
C GLY A 127 3.41 -5.43 -20.20
N LYS A 128 2.25 -4.88 -19.79
CA LYS A 128 2.04 -3.45 -19.55
C LYS A 128 1.96 -3.11 -18.07
N LEU A 129 1.61 -4.08 -17.21
CA LEU A 129 1.63 -3.90 -15.77
C LEU A 129 3.03 -4.05 -15.22
N GLU A 130 3.36 -3.21 -14.29
CA GLU A 130 4.51 -3.40 -13.41
C GLU A 130 4.29 -4.69 -12.57
N TYR A 131 5.36 -5.46 -12.34
CA TYR A 131 5.25 -6.81 -11.76
C TYR A 131 4.57 -6.86 -10.38
N ARG A 132 4.73 -5.82 -9.55
CA ARG A 132 4.08 -5.73 -8.23
C ARG A 132 2.56 -5.59 -8.37
N GLY A 133 2.11 -4.77 -9.33
CA GLY A 133 0.69 -4.63 -9.66
C GLY A 133 0.10 -5.93 -10.20
N ALA A 134 0.83 -6.62 -11.07
CA ALA A 134 0.44 -7.93 -11.57
C ALA A 134 0.32 -8.97 -10.44
N ALA A 135 1.17 -8.87 -9.41
CA ALA A 135 1.15 -9.78 -8.27
C ALA A 135 -0.14 -9.68 -7.42
N LEU A 136 -0.85 -8.54 -7.44
CA LEU A 136 -2.13 -8.38 -6.70
C LEU A 136 -3.33 -8.97 -7.43
N ALA A 137 -3.19 -9.46 -8.66
CA ALA A 137 -4.31 -9.98 -9.44
C ALA A 137 -4.87 -11.26 -8.82
N GLN A 138 -6.04 -11.19 -8.22
CA GLN A 138 -6.82 -12.35 -7.78
C GLN A 138 -8.25 -12.38 -8.34
N ARG A 139 -8.64 -11.34 -9.06
CA ARG A 139 -9.89 -11.24 -9.80
C ARG A 139 -9.59 -10.66 -11.17
N SER A 140 -10.49 -10.84 -12.13
CA SER A 140 -10.32 -10.24 -13.44
C SER A 140 -9.97 -8.76 -13.31
N SER A 141 -8.89 -8.35 -13.94
CA SER A 141 -8.40 -6.97 -13.93
C SER A 141 -8.73 -6.21 -15.22
N GLY A 142 -9.72 -6.67 -15.97
CA GLY A 142 -10.11 -6.09 -17.26
C GLY A 142 -9.24 -6.56 -18.42
N GLN A 143 -9.13 -5.75 -19.45
CA GLN A 143 -8.60 -6.11 -20.78
C GLN A 143 -7.25 -6.85 -20.80
N ASN A 144 -6.43 -6.69 -19.79
CA ASN A 144 -5.10 -7.31 -19.69
C ASN A 144 -5.01 -8.36 -18.59
N GLY A 145 -6.13 -8.96 -18.18
CA GLY A 145 -6.17 -9.89 -17.06
C GLY A 145 -5.48 -11.23 -17.30
N GLY A 146 -5.33 -11.64 -18.54
CA GLY A 146 -4.81 -12.96 -18.88
C GLY A 146 -5.88 -14.04 -18.89
N PHE A 147 -5.47 -15.31 -18.76
CA PHE A 147 -6.37 -16.45 -18.69
C PHE A 147 -5.86 -17.53 -17.74
N MET A 148 -6.75 -18.40 -17.29
CA MET A 148 -6.44 -19.49 -16.38
C MET A 148 -6.39 -20.83 -17.12
N ALA A 149 -5.41 -21.69 -16.76
CA ALA A 149 -5.30 -23.08 -17.15
C ALA A 149 -5.52 -23.95 -15.91
N LEU A 150 -6.63 -24.68 -15.83
CA LEU A 150 -7.21 -25.18 -14.60
C LEU A 150 -7.49 -26.67 -14.63
N LEU A 151 -7.40 -27.28 -13.44
CA LEU A 151 -7.90 -28.60 -13.10
C LEU A 151 -8.96 -28.44 -12.00
N ASN A 152 -10.16 -29.00 -12.19
CA ASN A 152 -11.18 -29.03 -11.14
C ASN A 152 -11.13 -30.34 -10.34
N THR A 153 -11.89 -30.39 -9.25
CA THR A 153 -11.98 -31.57 -8.36
C THR A 153 -12.62 -32.80 -9.00
N GLU A 154 -13.35 -32.60 -10.11
CA GLU A 154 -13.96 -33.65 -10.92
C GLU A 154 -13.00 -34.21 -11.98
N GLY A 155 -11.77 -33.68 -12.02
CA GLY A 155 -10.73 -34.11 -12.96
C GLY A 155 -10.84 -33.47 -14.35
N GLU A 156 -11.71 -32.47 -14.54
CA GLU A 156 -11.83 -31.74 -15.79
C GLU A 156 -10.71 -30.73 -15.93
N LEU A 157 -10.04 -30.72 -17.10
CA LEU A 157 -9.09 -29.69 -17.50
C LEU A 157 -9.81 -28.62 -18.34
N SER A 158 -9.59 -27.35 -18.05
CA SER A 158 -10.26 -26.24 -18.72
C SER A 158 -9.36 -25.01 -18.82
N PHE A 159 -9.70 -24.14 -19.78
CA PHE A 159 -9.19 -22.77 -19.82
C PHE A 159 -10.31 -21.81 -19.54
N ARG A 160 -10.02 -20.70 -18.81
CA ARG A 160 -11.00 -19.68 -18.50
C ARG A 160 -10.43 -18.29 -18.70
N ASP A 161 -11.24 -17.40 -19.23
CA ASP A 161 -10.90 -16.01 -19.37
C ASP A 161 -10.77 -15.34 -18.01
N PHE A 162 -9.77 -14.48 -17.84
CA PHE A 162 -9.52 -13.68 -16.66
C PHE A 162 -9.47 -12.17 -16.98
N SER A 163 -10.08 -11.79 -18.10
CA SER A 163 -10.01 -10.42 -18.63
C SER A 163 -11.37 -9.70 -18.67
N SER A 164 -12.41 -10.25 -18.04
CA SER A 164 -13.73 -9.63 -18.03
C SER A 164 -13.70 -8.25 -17.34
N PRO A 165 -14.08 -7.17 -18.01
CA PRO A 165 -14.13 -5.84 -17.42
C PRO A 165 -15.41 -5.58 -16.61
N GLU A 166 -16.47 -6.37 -16.83
CA GLU A 166 -17.79 -6.13 -16.25
C GLU A 166 -18.09 -6.99 -15.03
N ASN A 167 -17.54 -8.19 -14.98
CA ASN A 167 -17.69 -9.09 -13.86
C ASN A 167 -16.35 -9.75 -13.53
N THR A 168 -15.74 -9.34 -12.44
CA THR A 168 -14.41 -9.79 -12.02
C THR A 168 -14.32 -11.29 -11.71
N LEU A 169 -15.45 -11.97 -11.57
CA LEU A 169 -15.55 -13.40 -11.26
C LEU A 169 -16.25 -14.20 -12.37
N ALA A 170 -16.54 -13.60 -13.51
CA ALA A 170 -17.14 -14.26 -14.66
C ALA A 170 -16.12 -15.08 -15.46
N PHE A 171 -15.40 -15.96 -14.84
CA PHE A 171 -14.38 -16.81 -15.48
C PHE A 171 -14.98 -17.70 -16.59
N THR A 172 -15.28 -17.09 -17.73
CA THR A 172 -15.94 -17.75 -18.87
C THR A 172 -15.03 -18.84 -19.44
N LYS A 173 -15.58 -20.03 -19.63
CA LYS A 173 -14.84 -21.13 -20.26
C LYS A 173 -14.46 -20.76 -21.70
N ILE A 174 -13.20 -20.98 -22.04
CA ILE A 174 -12.64 -20.82 -23.38
C ILE A 174 -12.79 -22.18 -24.09
N GLU A 175 -13.17 -22.15 -25.36
CA GLU A 175 -13.22 -23.36 -26.17
C GLU A 175 -11.86 -24.06 -26.23
N ARG A 176 -11.86 -25.36 -26.14
CA ARG A 176 -10.65 -26.17 -26.07
C ARG A 176 -10.81 -27.51 -26.80
N GLU A 177 -9.68 -28.06 -27.21
CA GLU A 177 -9.59 -29.47 -27.61
C GLU A 177 -9.05 -30.29 -26.43
N GLY A 178 -9.34 -31.59 -26.39
CA GLY A 178 -8.74 -32.49 -25.43
C GLY A 178 -9.72 -33.42 -24.72
N SER A 179 -9.17 -34.30 -23.89
CA SER A 179 -9.89 -35.32 -23.16
C SER A 179 -9.95 -35.03 -21.66
N VAL A 180 -11.06 -35.43 -21.06
CA VAL A 180 -11.19 -35.45 -19.59
C VAL A 180 -10.67 -36.77 -19.06
N GLY A 181 -9.97 -36.73 -17.93
CA GLY A 181 -9.16 -37.84 -17.51
C GLY A 181 -9.69 -38.71 -16.41
N ILE A 182 -10.24 -38.19 -15.33
CA ILE A 182 -10.62 -38.99 -14.14
C ILE A 182 -11.94 -38.49 -13.56
N ASP A 183 -12.67 -39.41 -12.90
CA ASP A 183 -13.97 -39.06 -12.33
C ASP A 183 -13.87 -38.21 -11.06
N GLN A 184 -12.78 -38.27 -10.32
CA GLN A 184 -12.52 -37.45 -9.14
C GLN A 184 -11.04 -37.43 -8.79
N ILE A 185 -10.56 -36.30 -8.26
CA ILE A 185 -9.16 -36.17 -7.80
C ILE A 185 -8.94 -36.90 -6.48
N GLY A 186 -9.88 -36.76 -5.53
CA GLY A 186 -9.77 -37.39 -4.21
C GLY A 186 -8.54 -36.92 -3.43
N ASP A 187 -7.78 -37.89 -2.94
CA ASP A 187 -6.54 -37.71 -2.20
C ASP A 187 -5.25 -37.83 -3.06
N ARG A 188 -5.41 -37.85 -4.38
CA ARG A 188 -4.27 -38.02 -5.31
C ARG A 188 -3.39 -36.78 -5.35
N GLU A 189 -2.10 -37.01 -5.52
CA GLU A 189 -1.13 -36.00 -5.92
C GLU A 189 -0.99 -35.96 -7.44
N ILE A 190 -1.17 -34.81 -8.03
CA ILE A 190 -1.23 -34.61 -9.48
C ILE A 190 -0.12 -33.72 -9.94
N GLN A 191 0.59 -34.09 -10.99
CA GLN A 191 1.46 -33.22 -11.73
C GLN A 191 0.62 -32.45 -12.75
N LEU A 192 0.53 -31.14 -12.58
CA LEU A 192 0.07 -30.23 -13.64
C LEU A 192 1.29 -29.77 -14.46
N ASP A 193 1.14 -29.81 -15.77
CA ASP A 193 2.19 -29.51 -16.72
C ASP A 193 1.61 -28.64 -17.86
N CYS A 194 1.96 -27.37 -17.86
CA CYS A 194 1.47 -26.40 -18.83
C CYS A 194 2.58 -26.08 -19.85
N HIS A 195 2.34 -26.44 -21.12
CA HIS A 195 3.24 -26.17 -22.24
C HIS A 195 2.69 -25.00 -23.06
N ILE A 196 3.56 -24.11 -23.49
CA ILE A 196 3.28 -22.97 -24.36
C ILE A 196 4.16 -23.16 -25.59
N ASP A 197 3.58 -23.62 -26.68
CA ASP A 197 4.30 -23.95 -27.90
C ASP A 197 4.03 -22.91 -29.00
N PRO A 198 5.09 -22.32 -29.60
CA PRO A 198 4.90 -21.39 -30.72
C PRO A 198 4.42 -22.13 -31.97
N ILE A 199 3.43 -21.56 -32.64
CA ILE A 199 2.90 -21.96 -33.94
C ILE A 199 3.10 -20.85 -34.98
N ASP A 200 2.64 -21.04 -36.20
CA ASP A 200 2.80 -20.05 -37.26
C ASP A 200 2.15 -18.69 -36.92
N LYS A 201 2.61 -17.65 -37.58
CA LYS A 201 2.05 -16.27 -37.53
C LYS A 201 2.13 -15.60 -36.14
N GLY A 202 3.10 -15.96 -35.29
CA GLY A 202 3.25 -15.33 -33.99
C GLY A 202 2.23 -15.76 -32.93
N ARG A 203 1.54 -16.87 -33.16
CA ARG A 203 0.54 -17.42 -32.25
C ARG A 203 1.10 -18.62 -31.47
N PHE A 204 0.34 -19.12 -30.51
CA PHE A 204 0.75 -20.20 -29.63
C PHE A 204 -0.38 -21.22 -29.44
N ASP A 205 -0.01 -22.48 -29.22
CA ASP A 205 -0.89 -23.46 -28.58
C ASP A 205 -0.48 -23.59 -27.11
N VAL A 206 -1.46 -23.52 -26.21
CA VAL A 206 -1.25 -23.75 -24.77
C VAL A 206 -1.89 -25.06 -24.38
N ARG A 207 -1.08 -25.98 -23.89
CA ARG A 207 -1.51 -27.33 -23.52
C ARG A 207 -1.32 -27.53 -22.03
N LEU A 208 -2.39 -27.92 -21.34
CA LEU A 208 -2.37 -28.34 -19.93
C LEU A 208 -2.51 -29.86 -19.87
N ILE A 209 -1.60 -30.54 -19.18
CA ILE A 209 -1.58 -31.99 -18.99
C ILE A 209 -1.68 -32.27 -17.49
N ALA A 210 -2.50 -33.25 -17.11
CA ALA A 210 -2.56 -33.77 -15.74
C ALA A 210 -2.12 -35.21 -15.70
N SER A 211 -1.20 -35.54 -14.78
CA SER A 211 -0.66 -36.90 -14.60
C SER A 211 -0.62 -37.28 -13.12
N ASP A 212 -0.83 -38.54 -12.82
CA ASP A 212 -0.65 -39.12 -11.48
C ASP A 212 0.82 -39.22 -11.11
N ILE A 213 1.20 -38.67 -9.99
CA ILE A 213 2.61 -38.64 -9.54
C ILE A 213 3.12 -40.05 -9.26
N ASN A 214 2.29 -40.92 -8.68
CA ASN A 214 2.71 -42.26 -8.23
C ASN A 214 2.87 -43.23 -9.40
N SER A 215 1.96 -43.16 -10.39
CA SER A 215 2.00 -44.07 -11.54
C SER A 215 2.67 -43.48 -12.79
N GLY A 216 2.84 -42.15 -12.83
CA GLY A 216 3.29 -41.41 -14.02
C GLY A 216 2.27 -41.42 -15.17
N LYS A 217 1.07 -41.96 -14.95
CA LYS A 217 0.04 -42.08 -15.98
C LYS A 217 -0.63 -40.70 -16.21
N GLU A 218 -0.65 -40.27 -17.47
CA GLU A 218 -1.43 -39.12 -17.92
C GLU A 218 -2.91 -39.44 -17.80
N PHE A 219 -3.68 -38.54 -17.16
CA PHE A 219 -5.13 -38.65 -17.04
C PHE A 219 -5.84 -38.01 -18.19
N GLY A 220 -5.33 -36.89 -18.65
CA GLY A 220 -5.92 -36.14 -19.70
C GLY A 220 -5.14 -34.87 -20.02
N PHE A 221 -5.55 -34.23 -21.09
CA PHE A 221 -5.01 -32.96 -21.53
C PHE A 221 -6.10 -32.02 -22.04
N ALA A 222 -5.84 -30.74 -22.03
CA ALA A 222 -6.61 -29.72 -22.71
C ALA A 222 -5.69 -28.81 -23.51
N VAL A 223 -6.13 -28.34 -24.67
CA VAL A 223 -5.37 -27.43 -25.53
C VAL A 223 -6.23 -26.20 -25.85
N TYR A 224 -5.69 -25.04 -25.56
CA TYR A 224 -6.18 -23.76 -26.09
C TYR A 224 -5.34 -23.42 -27.32
N ASN A 225 -5.97 -23.62 -28.49
CA ASN A 225 -5.31 -23.43 -29.79
C ASN A 225 -5.31 -21.96 -30.21
N ASP A 226 -4.33 -21.61 -31.01
CA ASP A 226 -4.24 -20.33 -31.72
C ASP A 226 -4.30 -19.10 -30.78
N VAL A 227 -3.59 -19.17 -29.63
CA VAL A 227 -3.55 -18.11 -28.63
C VAL A 227 -2.76 -16.92 -29.11
N PRO A 228 -3.32 -15.68 -29.05
CA PRO A 228 -2.59 -14.47 -29.44
C PRO A 228 -1.36 -14.24 -28.54
N ALA A 229 -0.24 -13.83 -29.12
CA ALA A 229 0.98 -13.54 -28.37
C ALA A 229 0.79 -12.43 -27.33
N GLU A 230 -0.13 -11.49 -27.60
CA GLU A 230 -0.42 -10.34 -26.75
C GLU A 230 -0.93 -10.72 -25.37
N ILE A 231 -1.73 -11.79 -25.24
CA ILE A 231 -2.26 -12.27 -23.97
C ILE A 231 -1.33 -13.22 -23.22
N LEU A 232 -0.23 -13.63 -23.86
CA LEU A 232 0.82 -14.47 -23.28
C LEU A 232 2.07 -13.68 -22.89
N ARG A 233 1.85 -12.56 -22.19
CA ARG A 233 2.90 -11.68 -21.66
C ARG A 233 2.54 -11.25 -20.25
N GLY A 234 3.55 -11.07 -19.38
CA GLY A 234 3.34 -10.54 -18.04
C GLY A 234 3.36 -11.61 -16.95
N GLY A 235 2.62 -11.38 -15.88
CA GLY A 235 2.69 -12.20 -14.66
C GLY A 235 2.19 -13.63 -14.80
N ILE A 236 2.67 -14.46 -13.90
CA ILE A 236 2.25 -15.87 -13.72
C ILE A 236 1.85 -16.04 -12.27
N SER A 237 0.72 -16.72 -11.99
CA SER A 237 0.30 -17.02 -10.62
C SER A 237 -0.22 -18.44 -10.51
N LEU A 238 -0.07 -19.03 -9.33
CA LEU A 238 -0.81 -20.22 -8.91
C LEU A 238 -2.23 -19.79 -8.52
N VAL A 239 -3.22 -20.62 -8.81
CA VAL A 239 -4.63 -20.35 -8.55
C VAL A 239 -5.24 -21.43 -7.68
N SER A 240 -5.95 -21.05 -6.63
CA SER A 240 -6.81 -21.91 -5.81
C SER A 240 -8.20 -21.30 -5.70
N SER A 241 -9.24 -22.09 -5.94
CA SER A 241 -10.63 -21.66 -5.82
C SER A 241 -11.49 -22.71 -5.14
N PRO A 242 -12.31 -22.33 -4.16
CA PRO A 242 -13.29 -23.20 -3.52
C PRO A 242 -14.58 -23.39 -4.35
N ASN A 243 -14.74 -22.75 -5.50
CA ASN A 243 -15.92 -22.82 -6.36
C ASN A 243 -17.24 -22.50 -5.66
N SER A 244 -17.24 -21.50 -4.78
CA SER A 244 -18.40 -20.93 -4.11
C SER A 244 -19.13 -21.80 -3.06
N ASP A 245 -18.62 -22.96 -2.69
CA ASP A 245 -19.18 -23.77 -1.60
C ASP A 245 -18.62 -23.34 -0.23
N GLU A 246 -19.42 -23.55 0.85
CA GLU A 246 -18.97 -23.22 2.22
C GLU A 246 -17.77 -24.08 2.65
N ASP A 247 -17.74 -25.34 2.23
CA ASP A 247 -16.67 -26.31 2.46
C ASP A 247 -15.88 -26.59 1.18
N GLY A 248 -15.65 -25.58 0.36
CA GLY A 248 -14.99 -25.70 -0.93
C GLY A 248 -13.52 -26.13 -0.83
N ALA A 249 -12.97 -26.46 -1.98
CA ALA A 249 -11.62 -27.01 -2.09
C ALA A 249 -10.56 -26.01 -1.61
N ARG A 250 -9.62 -26.53 -0.82
CA ARG A 250 -8.35 -25.86 -0.47
C ARG A 250 -7.23 -26.64 -1.09
N TRP A 251 -6.44 -25.96 -1.91
CA TRP A 251 -5.41 -26.60 -2.69
C TRP A 251 -4.02 -26.32 -2.12
N TRP A 252 -3.15 -27.30 -2.27
CA TRP A 252 -1.72 -27.11 -2.03
C TRP A 252 -0.94 -27.29 -3.33
N PHE A 253 0.24 -26.64 -3.41
CA PHE A 253 1.18 -26.67 -4.50
C PHE A 253 2.57 -27.01 -3.99
N SER A 254 3.33 -27.80 -4.75
CA SER A 254 4.74 -28.05 -4.47
C SER A 254 5.50 -28.26 -5.76
N ALA A 255 6.83 -28.34 -5.69
CA ALA A 255 7.70 -28.54 -6.84
C ALA A 255 7.30 -27.64 -8.03
N VAL A 256 7.12 -26.33 -7.75
CA VAL A 256 6.80 -25.35 -8.79
C VAL A 256 8.05 -25.10 -9.62
N GLU A 257 7.96 -25.41 -10.92
CA GLU A 257 9.07 -25.30 -11.87
C GLU A 257 8.67 -24.47 -13.09
N SER A 258 9.63 -23.83 -13.71
CA SER A 258 9.44 -23.11 -14.97
C SER A 258 10.67 -23.21 -15.86
N GLY A 259 10.48 -23.05 -17.18
CA GLY A 259 11.58 -23.03 -18.12
C GLY A 259 11.15 -22.63 -19.53
N GLY A 260 12.14 -22.47 -20.41
CA GLY A 260 11.97 -22.05 -21.79
C GLY A 260 12.26 -20.56 -22.04
N GLU A 261 12.59 -20.23 -23.29
CA GLU A 261 13.06 -18.91 -23.68
C GLU A 261 11.95 -17.83 -23.67
N LYS A 262 10.67 -18.22 -23.49
CA LYS A 262 9.55 -17.31 -23.31
C LYS A 262 9.34 -16.88 -21.84
N ILE A 263 10.13 -17.36 -20.90
CA ILE A 263 10.11 -16.97 -19.50
C ILE A 263 11.36 -16.18 -19.16
N ASP A 264 11.19 -14.95 -18.71
CA ASP A 264 12.25 -14.16 -18.08
C ASP A 264 12.35 -14.47 -16.60
N ILE A 265 13.59 -14.45 -16.10
CA ILE A 265 13.92 -14.71 -14.70
C ILE A 265 14.43 -13.42 -14.06
N HIS A 266 13.77 -12.99 -13.00
CA HIS A 266 14.02 -11.74 -12.27
C HIS A 266 14.30 -12.01 -10.78
N PRO A 267 15.50 -12.46 -10.40
CA PRO A 267 15.82 -12.73 -9.00
C PRO A 267 15.66 -11.50 -8.10
N GLU A 268 15.89 -10.33 -8.65
CA GLU A 268 15.77 -9.02 -7.99
C GLU A 268 14.34 -8.68 -7.57
N HIS A 269 13.32 -9.29 -8.14
CA HIS A 269 11.92 -9.12 -7.76
C HIS A 269 11.55 -9.89 -6.49
N GLY A 270 12.41 -10.78 -6.05
CA GLY A 270 12.17 -11.59 -4.87
C GLY A 270 12.08 -10.79 -3.57
N LEU A 271 11.17 -11.20 -2.69
CA LEU A 271 11.01 -10.63 -1.36
C LEU A 271 11.62 -11.56 -0.30
N GLY A 272 12.79 -11.19 0.21
CA GLY A 272 13.47 -11.92 1.28
C GLY A 272 12.67 -11.95 2.59
N GLN A 273 13.26 -12.54 3.63
CA GLN A 273 12.65 -12.58 4.96
C GLN A 273 12.45 -11.17 5.55
N VAL A 274 13.29 -10.21 5.19
CA VAL A 274 13.17 -8.80 5.57
C VAL A 274 12.53 -8.04 4.42
N MET A 275 11.35 -7.49 4.66
CA MET A 275 10.62 -6.69 3.70
C MET A 275 11.29 -5.34 3.44
N GLY A 276 11.79 -4.73 4.50
CA GLY A 276 12.50 -3.45 4.44
C GLY A 276 12.99 -3.00 5.82
N CYS A 277 13.77 -1.92 5.81
CA CYS A 277 14.23 -1.23 7.02
C CYS A 277 13.92 0.26 6.93
N MET A 278 13.58 0.85 8.06
CA MET A 278 13.50 2.30 8.26
C MET A 278 14.41 2.72 9.40
N HIS A 279 14.91 3.93 9.34
CA HIS A 279 15.75 4.46 10.42
C HIS A 279 15.48 5.94 10.66
N SER A 280 15.85 6.41 11.84
CA SER A 280 15.97 7.82 12.19
C SER A 280 17.33 8.10 12.81
N LEU A 281 17.81 9.32 12.64
CA LEU A 281 18.98 9.87 13.32
C LEU A 281 18.55 11.04 14.19
N ASN A 282 18.94 11.02 15.45
CA ASN A 282 18.82 12.18 16.32
C ASN A 282 20.22 12.67 16.69
N CYS A 283 20.59 13.85 16.22
CA CYS A 283 21.88 14.51 16.46
C CYS A 283 21.80 15.59 17.57
N ALA A 284 20.66 15.69 18.29
CA ALA A 284 20.49 16.63 19.40
C ALA A 284 21.37 16.34 20.63
N PRO A 285 21.50 15.08 21.10
CA PRO A 285 22.32 14.75 22.25
C PRO A 285 23.83 14.88 21.92
N GLU A 286 24.68 15.01 22.96
CA GLU A 286 26.15 14.97 22.79
C GLU A 286 26.60 13.69 22.08
N GLU A 287 25.90 12.59 22.31
CA GLU A 287 26.06 11.31 21.61
C GLU A 287 24.88 11.07 20.69
N PRO A 288 25.00 11.23 19.37
CA PRO A 288 23.91 10.97 18.44
C PRO A 288 23.34 9.55 18.56
N VAL A 289 22.03 9.42 18.32
CA VAL A 289 21.32 8.15 18.42
C VAL A 289 20.80 7.73 17.05
N LEU A 290 21.15 6.52 16.64
CA LEU A 290 20.50 5.81 15.55
C LEU A 290 19.42 4.90 16.11
N LYS A 291 18.20 4.97 15.54
CA LYS A 291 17.17 3.93 15.68
C LYS A 291 16.85 3.35 14.33
N LEU A 292 16.73 2.03 14.28
CA LEU A 292 16.40 1.30 13.05
C LEU A 292 15.39 0.20 13.36
N SER A 293 14.36 0.07 12.53
CA SER A 293 13.45 -1.07 12.54
C SER A 293 13.64 -1.90 11.28
N ALA A 294 13.72 -3.22 11.44
CA ALA A 294 13.67 -4.18 10.36
C ALA A 294 12.30 -4.87 10.38
N GLN A 295 11.52 -4.69 9.33
CA GLN A 295 10.23 -5.35 9.14
C GLN A 295 10.45 -6.69 8.46
N PHE A 296 10.16 -7.75 9.16
CA PHE A 296 10.18 -9.10 8.62
C PHE A 296 8.84 -9.47 7.98
N MET A 297 8.89 -10.35 7.00
CA MET A 297 7.72 -11.10 6.53
C MET A 297 7.23 -12.03 7.66
N PRO A 298 6.00 -12.57 7.61
CA PRO A 298 5.46 -13.41 8.68
C PRO A 298 6.09 -14.83 8.64
N ILE A 299 7.33 -14.88 9.08
CA ILE A 299 8.19 -16.06 9.16
C ILE A 299 7.93 -16.90 10.43
N ASP A 300 8.50 -18.11 10.48
CA ASP A 300 8.59 -18.88 11.72
C ASP A 300 9.62 -18.24 12.68
N THR A 301 9.14 -17.46 13.64
CA THR A 301 10.00 -16.83 14.66
C THR A 301 10.60 -17.81 15.66
N THR A 302 10.20 -19.08 15.66
CA THR A 302 10.88 -20.11 16.46
C THR A 302 12.17 -20.57 15.80
N ALA A 303 12.26 -20.48 14.47
CA ALA A 303 13.47 -20.76 13.71
C ALA A 303 14.41 -19.56 13.65
N LEU A 304 13.86 -18.33 13.55
CA LEU A 304 14.60 -17.07 13.58
C LEU A 304 13.99 -16.15 14.65
N PRO A 305 14.40 -16.28 15.94
CA PRO A 305 13.78 -15.52 17.04
C PRO A 305 14.31 -14.09 17.18
N ALA A 306 15.46 -13.81 16.62
CA ALA A 306 16.13 -12.51 16.73
C ALA A 306 16.90 -12.17 15.46
N ALA A 307 17.19 -10.90 15.29
CA ALA A 307 18.03 -10.38 14.23
C ALA A 307 19.18 -9.54 14.82
N ARG A 308 20.26 -9.42 14.06
CA ARG A 308 21.42 -8.60 14.39
C ARG A 308 21.58 -7.48 13.39
N LEU A 309 21.77 -6.27 13.88
CA LEU A 309 22.23 -5.12 13.11
C LEU A 309 23.75 -5.08 13.11
N GLU A 310 24.37 -5.12 11.95
CA GLU A 310 25.79 -4.89 11.76
C GLU A 310 26.00 -3.69 10.84
N TYR A 311 27.10 -2.94 11.07
CA TYR A 311 27.44 -1.79 10.24
C TYR A 311 28.95 -1.67 10.01
N ARG A 312 29.32 -0.93 8.99
CA ARG A 312 30.72 -0.56 8.68
C ARG A 312 30.75 0.75 7.92
N ASN A 313 31.90 1.42 7.94
CA ASN A 313 32.12 2.64 7.17
C ASN A 313 33.33 2.49 6.21
N GLU A 314 33.61 3.52 5.42
CA GLU A 314 34.69 3.50 4.42
C GLU A 314 36.07 3.23 5.03
N ASN A 315 36.29 3.67 6.25
CA ASN A 315 37.58 3.53 6.96
C ASN A 315 37.73 2.16 7.63
N ASN A 316 36.61 1.50 7.94
CA ASN A 316 36.61 0.17 8.55
C ASN A 316 35.80 -0.79 7.71
N LYS A 317 36.46 -1.63 6.91
CA LYS A 317 35.82 -2.65 6.06
C LYS A 317 35.28 -3.84 6.85
N THR A 318 35.58 -3.95 8.12
CA THR A 318 35.09 -5.01 8.99
C THR A 318 33.72 -4.65 9.51
N TRP A 319 32.79 -5.61 9.46
CA TRP A 319 31.49 -5.46 10.06
C TRP A 319 31.60 -5.38 11.59
N VAL A 320 30.97 -4.38 12.17
CA VAL A 320 30.84 -4.17 13.61
C VAL A 320 29.44 -4.57 14.03
N THR A 321 29.29 -5.37 15.07
CA THR A 321 27.99 -5.67 15.66
C THR A 321 27.47 -4.42 16.37
N GLY A 322 26.34 -3.92 15.90
CA GLY A 322 25.65 -2.79 16.54
C GLY A 322 24.75 -3.24 17.70
N ALA A 323 23.78 -4.09 17.40
CA ALA A 323 22.83 -4.61 18.40
C ALA A 323 22.17 -5.90 17.92
N ASP A 324 21.74 -6.74 18.87
CA ASP A 324 20.80 -7.84 18.65
C ASP A 324 19.41 -7.43 19.15
N ALA A 325 18.36 -7.80 18.42
CA ALA A 325 16.99 -7.51 18.80
C ALA A 325 16.07 -8.71 18.53
N PRO A 326 15.11 -9.01 19.44
CA PRO A 326 14.11 -10.04 19.18
C PRO A 326 13.16 -9.61 18.06
N ILE A 327 12.73 -10.56 17.24
CA ILE A 327 11.65 -10.35 16.29
C ILE A 327 10.33 -10.46 17.06
N GLY A 328 9.74 -9.32 17.39
CA GLY A 328 8.54 -9.21 18.22
C GLY A 328 7.23 -9.27 17.46
N ASP A 329 6.14 -8.90 18.14
CA ASP A 329 4.80 -8.82 17.55
C ASP A 329 4.80 -7.88 16.34
N GLY A 330 4.05 -8.23 15.28
CA GLY A 330 4.10 -7.56 13.98
C GLY A 330 5.36 -7.88 13.17
N TYR A 331 6.18 -8.84 13.61
CA TYR A 331 7.41 -9.26 12.92
C TYR A 331 8.43 -8.13 12.75
N VAL A 332 8.65 -7.34 13.78
CA VAL A 332 9.62 -6.24 13.78
C VAL A 332 10.75 -6.51 14.76
N ALA A 333 11.99 -6.31 14.30
CA ALA A 333 13.17 -6.16 15.13
C ALA A 333 13.57 -4.68 15.19
N ALA A 334 13.66 -4.10 16.39
CA ALA A 334 13.99 -2.70 16.60
C ALA A 334 15.35 -2.56 17.28
N PHE A 335 16.21 -1.75 16.70
CA PHE A 335 17.58 -1.52 17.14
C PHE A 335 17.75 -0.07 17.58
N ARG A 336 18.62 0.15 18.56
CA ARG A 336 18.99 1.46 19.07
C ARG A 336 20.49 1.48 19.36
N ILE A 337 21.21 2.43 18.76
CA ILE A 337 22.65 2.61 18.97
C ILE A 337 22.90 4.04 19.43
N VAL A 338 23.49 4.17 20.61
CA VAL A 338 23.95 5.45 21.18
C VAL A 338 25.40 5.68 20.78
N GLY A 339 25.80 6.93 20.57
CA GLY A 339 27.12 7.29 20.12
C GLY A 339 27.35 6.96 18.64
N TRP A 340 26.29 7.06 17.84
CA TRP A 340 26.39 6.86 16.41
C TRP A 340 27.26 7.92 15.75
N ASP A 341 28.20 7.49 14.90
CA ASP A 341 29.00 8.42 14.08
C ASP A 341 28.17 8.99 12.94
N ALA A 342 27.40 10.04 13.22
CA ALA A 342 26.54 10.72 12.26
C ALA A 342 27.29 11.56 11.22
N GLN A 343 28.62 11.67 11.30
CA GLN A 343 29.46 12.45 10.38
C GLN A 343 29.89 11.66 9.14
N ARG A 344 29.58 10.37 9.08
CA ARG A 344 29.99 9.46 7.99
C ARG A 344 28.83 8.61 7.49
N ASP A 345 28.95 8.20 6.23
CA ASP A 345 28.08 7.19 5.66
C ASP A 345 28.45 5.79 6.20
N HIS A 346 27.46 5.00 6.56
CA HIS A 346 27.63 3.63 7.02
C HIS A 346 26.82 2.66 6.18
N GLN A 347 27.47 1.62 5.67
CA GLN A 347 26.75 0.45 5.19
C GLN A 347 26.22 -0.32 6.39
N TYR A 348 24.99 -0.79 6.33
CA TYR A 348 24.41 -1.67 7.35
C TYR A 348 23.88 -2.94 6.74
N ARG A 349 23.76 -3.98 7.56
CA ARG A 349 23.05 -5.20 7.20
C ARG A 349 22.29 -5.77 8.39
N ILE A 350 21.18 -6.45 8.08
CA ILE A 350 20.43 -7.27 9.02
C ILE A 350 20.87 -8.71 8.82
N VAL A 351 21.28 -9.36 9.87
CA VAL A 351 21.90 -10.70 9.86
C VAL A 351 21.11 -11.65 10.74
N ASP A 352 20.98 -12.91 10.31
CA ASP A 352 20.59 -14.01 11.18
C ASP A 352 21.75 -14.30 12.14
N PRO A 353 21.60 -14.07 13.47
CA PRO A 353 22.70 -14.28 14.42
C PRO A 353 23.16 -15.75 14.53
N GLY A 354 22.28 -16.71 14.17
CA GLY A 354 22.59 -18.14 14.26
C GLY A 354 23.46 -18.66 13.11
N THR A 355 23.23 -18.13 11.90
CA THR A 355 23.93 -18.58 10.68
C THR A 355 24.95 -17.57 10.14
N GLY A 356 24.86 -16.31 10.53
CA GLY A 356 25.65 -15.22 9.97
C GLY A 356 25.21 -14.77 8.57
N GLN A 357 24.06 -15.26 8.08
CA GLN A 357 23.55 -14.91 6.76
C GLN A 357 23.04 -13.46 6.76
N SER A 358 23.46 -12.68 5.74
CA SER A 358 22.87 -11.35 5.49
C SER A 358 21.48 -11.52 4.90
N LEU A 359 20.49 -10.88 5.53
CA LEU A 359 19.08 -10.93 5.14
C LEU A 359 18.63 -9.67 4.41
N TYR A 360 19.27 -8.53 4.71
CA TYR A 360 18.97 -7.23 4.11
C TYR A 360 20.17 -6.30 4.26
N GLU A 361 20.33 -5.38 3.31
CA GLU A 361 21.45 -4.42 3.32
C GLU A 361 20.99 -3.04 2.86
N GLY A 362 21.67 -2.00 3.33
CA GLY A 362 21.46 -0.62 2.92
C GLY A 362 22.59 0.30 3.40
N THR A 363 22.34 1.60 3.27
CA THR A 363 23.26 2.65 3.69
C THR A 363 22.55 3.63 4.62
N ILE A 364 23.14 3.96 5.74
CA ILE A 364 22.72 5.07 6.59
C ILE A 364 23.63 6.23 6.22
N HIS A 365 23.05 7.22 5.54
CA HIS A 365 23.82 8.41 5.17
C HIS A 365 24.12 9.27 6.39
N ARG A 366 25.25 9.99 6.31
CA ARG A 366 25.61 10.99 7.33
C ARG A 366 24.55 12.07 7.44
N ASP A 367 24.49 12.71 8.59
CA ASP A 367 23.72 13.93 8.76
C ASP A 367 24.22 15.01 7.77
N PRO A 368 23.33 15.59 6.93
CA PRO A 368 23.76 16.63 5.97
C PRO A 368 24.22 17.92 6.64
N GLY A 369 23.88 18.13 7.92
CA GLY A 369 24.16 19.39 8.63
C GLY A 369 23.42 20.55 7.98
N ASN A 370 23.98 21.78 8.15
CA ASN A 370 23.39 23.03 7.64
C ASN A 370 24.17 23.64 6.44
N GLN A 371 25.07 22.89 5.82
CA GLN A 371 25.92 23.40 4.73
C GLN A 371 25.21 23.41 3.37
N SER A 372 24.13 22.66 3.23
CA SER A 372 23.25 22.61 2.06
C SER A 372 21.80 22.66 2.51
N PRO A 373 20.88 23.10 1.64
CA PRO A 373 19.44 23.05 1.97
C PRO A 373 19.00 21.63 2.31
N LEU A 374 18.29 21.48 3.44
CA LEU A 374 17.67 20.21 3.83
C LEU A 374 16.37 20.02 3.07
N LYS A 375 16.23 18.91 2.36
CA LYS A 375 15.02 18.57 1.59
C LYS A 375 14.20 17.49 2.31
N ILE A 376 12.95 17.78 2.56
CA ILE A 376 12.01 16.90 3.26
C ILE A 376 10.89 16.53 2.29
N ALA A 377 10.73 15.25 1.99
CA ALA A 377 9.57 14.74 1.27
C ALA A 377 8.41 14.55 2.25
N LEU A 378 7.21 14.95 1.84
CA LEU A 378 5.98 14.86 2.63
C LEU A 378 4.94 14.05 1.87
N TYR A 379 4.55 12.92 2.45
CA TYR A 379 3.48 12.03 1.98
C TYR A 379 2.40 11.90 3.04
N SER A 380 1.17 11.66 2.60
CA SER A 380 0.02 11.38 3.46
C SER A 380 -1.07 10.68 2.65
N CYS A 381 -1.95 9.92 3.30
CA CYS A 381 -3.19 9.41 2.73
C CYS A 381 -2.97 8.53 1.49
N ILE A 382 -2.60 7.26 1.72
CA ILE A 382 -2.19 6.33 0.66
C ILE A 382 -3.16 5.14 0.59
N ILE A 383 -3.98 5.10 -0.46
CA ILE A 383 -4.89 3.98 -0.77
C ILE A 383 -4.22 3.09 -1.82
N PRO A 384 -3.96 1.81 -1.52
CA PRO A 384 -3.29 0.93 -2.48
C PRO A 384 -4.16 0.55 -3.67
N THR A 385 -5.49 0.49 -3.52
CA THR A 385 -6.42 0.10 -4.58
C THR A 385 -7.70 0.90 -4.48
N ALA A 386 -8.35 1.18 -5.61
CA ALA A 386 -9.62 1.89 -5.65
C ALA A 386 -10.80 1.06 -5.10
N LYS A 387 -10.63 -0.25 -5.03
CA LYS A 387 -11.62 -1.20 -4.51
C LYS A 387 -10.96 -2.33 -3.75
N SER A 388 -11.73 -2.93 -2.85
CA SER A 388 -11.33 -4.16 -2.21
C SER A 388 -11.11 -5.29 -3.22
N LEU A 389 -10.02 -6.05 -3.06
CA LEU A 389 -9.78 -7.27 -3.83
C LEU A 389 -10.82 -8.36 -3.56
N ASP A 390 -11.62 -8.23 -2.50
CA ASP A 390 -12.68 -9.17 -2.10
C ASP A 390 -14.06 -8.80 -2.64
N GLU A 391 -14.21 -7.70 -3.36
CA GLU A 391 -15.51 -7.31 -3.91
C GLU A 391 -15.93 -8.21 -5.07
N THR A 392 -17.14 -8.74 -4.97
CA THR A 392 -17.75 -9.64 -5.95
C THR A 392 -18.48 -8.90 -7.06
N GLU A 393 -18.95 -7.70 -6.79
CA GLU A 393 -19.77 -6.92 -7.71
C GLU A 393 -19.10 -5.57 -8.01
N PHE A 394 -19.07 -5.22 -9.29
CA PHE A 394 -18.76 -3.87 -9.74
C PHE A 394 -19.96 -2.95 -9.53
N LYS A 395 -20.40 -2.74 -8.32
CA LYS A 395 -21.52 -1.81 -8.08
C LYS A 395 -21.20 -0.37 -8.45
N ASN A 396 -19.95 0.00 -8.36
CA ASN A 396 -19.47 1.33 -8.73
C ASN A 396 -18.22 1.17 -9.56
N HIS A 397 -18.36 1.01 -10.86
CA HIS A 397 -17.21 0.98 -11.75
C HIS A 397 -16.47 2.28 -11.67
N ILE A 398 -15.26 2.20 -11.22
CA ILE A 398 -14.28 3.24 -11.42
C ILE A 398 -13.88 3.14 -12.89
N PRO A 399 -14.17 4.16 -13.72
CA PRO A 399 -13.87 4.12 -15.14
C PRO A 399 -12.39 3.83 -15.44
N GLU A 400 -11.47 4.15 -14.52
CA GLU A 400 -10.05 3.83 -14.64
C GLU A 400 -9.79 2.34 -14.73
N GLU A 401 -10.52 1.51 -14.00
CA GLU A 401 -10.40 0.05 -14.10
C GLU A 401 -10.82 -0.47 -15.48
N ARG A 402 -11.71 0.23 -16.17
CA ARG A 402 -12.14 -0.11 -17.54
C ARG A 402 -11.19 0.36 -18.61
N VAL A 403 -10.63 1.56 -18.47
CA VAL A 403 -9.86 2.25 -19.50
C VAL A 403 -8.37 1.97 -19.39
N LEU A 404 -7.83 2.02 -18.18
CA LEU A 404 -6.39 1.92 -17.91
C LEU A 404 -5.97 0.52 -17.43
N GLY A 405 -6.93 -0.33 -17.06
CA GLY A 405 -6.67 -1.55 -16.32
C GLY A 405 -6.33 -1.25 -14.86
N ARG A 406 -6.56 -2.22 -13.98
CA ARG A 406 -6.52 -2.06 -12.51
C ARG A 406 -5.10 -1.85 -12.03
N TYR A 407 -4.11 -1.69 -12.40
CA TYR A 407 -2.73 -1.55 -11.87
C TYR A 407 -1.73 -1.16 -12.97
N THR A 408 -2.15 -0.36 -13.93
CA THR A 408 -1.22 0.13 -14.93
C THR A 408 -0.32 1.21 -14.35
N GLU A 409 0.83 1.46 -14.95
CA GLU A 409 1.74 2.55 -14.57
C GLU A 409 1.11 3.94 -14.70
N ASP A 410 0.04 4.05 -15.48
CA ASP A 410 -0.73 5.28 -15.64
C ASP A 410 -1.79 5.48 -14.58
N ASN A 411 -1.81 4.67 -13.57
CA ASN A 411 -2.75 4.68 -12.45
C ASN A 411 -2.03 5.12 -11.18
N ILE A 412 -2.71 5.91 -10.34
CA ILE A 412 -2.15 6.38 -9.07
C ILE A 412 -2.01 5.27 -8.01
N PHE A 413 -2.74 4.16 -8.17
CA PHE A 413 -2.75 3.08 -7.18
C PHE A 413 -1.47 2.26 -7.17
N PHE A 414 -1.43 1.28 -6.25
CA PHE A 414 -0.27 0.41 -6.07
C PHE A 414 0.26 -0.12 -7.43
N PRO A 415 1.55 -0.05 -7.67
CA PRO A 415 2.64 0.22 -6.74
C PRO A 415 3.08 1.69 -6.64
N HIS A 416 2.28 2.66 -7.08
CA HIS A 416 2.54 4.10 -6.99
C HIS A 416 3.85 4.54 -7.68
N THR A 417 4.24 3.88 -8.76
CA THR A 417 5.59 4.00 -9.36
C THR A 417 5.96 5.44 -9.73
N LYS A 418 5.07 6.17 -10.42
CA LYS A 418 5.35 7.56 -10.80
C LYS A 418 5.46 8.48 -9.59
N LEU A 419 4.53 8.36 -8.63
CA LEU A 419 4.57 9.12 -7.39
C LEU A 419 5.94 9.01 -6.69
N VAL A 420 6.42 7.78 -6.48
CA VAL A 420 7.70 7.51 -5.82
C VAL A 420 8.87 7.99 -6.66
N THR A 421 8.90 7.65 -7.96
CA THR A 421 10.01 8.00 -8.85
C THR A 421 10.19 9.52 -8.98
N HIS A 422 9.07 10.25 -9.10
CA HIS A 422 9.11 11.70 -9.22
C HIS A 422 9.55 12.37 -7.92
N CYS A 423 9.02 11.93 -6.77
CA CYS A 423 9.46 12.44 -5.48
C CYS A 423 10.94 12.13 -5.21
N ASP A 424 11.40 10.91 -5.46
CA ASP A 424 12.80 10.52 -5.26
C ASP A 424 13.77 11.28 -6.18
N SER A 425 13.30 11.78 -7.32
CA SER A 425 14.11 12.61 -8.22
C SER A 425 14.54 13.95 -7.62
N HIS A 426 13.83 14.45 -6.58
CA HIS A 426 14.25 15.60 -5.78
C HIS A 426 15.40 15.27 -4.84
N GLN A 427 15.74 14.00 -4.64
CA GLN A 427 16.75 13.53 -3.70
C GLN A 427 16.49 14.02 -2.26
N PRO A 428 15.39 13.65 -1.63
CA PRO A 428 15.09 14.04 -0.25
C PRO A 428 16.16 13.52 0.73
N ASP A 429 16.45 14.33 1.74
CA ASP A 429 17.32 13.96 2.85
C ASP A 429 16.54 13.26 3.97
N LEU A 430 15.25 13.57 4.09
CA LEU A 430 14.31 13.04 5.07
C LEU A 430 12.96 12.77 4.43
N TYR A 431 12.36 11.62 4.72
CA TYR A 431 10.99 11.31 4.36
C TYR A 431 10.07 11.47 5.56
N VAL A 432 8.97 12.18 5.42
CA VAL A 432 7.90 12.31 6.42
C VAL A 432 6.61 11.74 5.83
N PHE A 433 6.07 10.73 6.48
CA PHE A 433 4.78 10.14 6.20
C PHE A 433 3.82 10.60 7.29
N ALA A 434 2.97 11.57 6.94
CA ALA A 434 2.12 12.26 7.88
C ALA A 434 0.75 11.57 8.00
N GLY A 435 0.77 10.29 8.37
CA GLY A 435 -0.43 9.51 8.63
C GLY A 435 -1.07 8.85 7.41
N ASP A 436 -2.01 7.96 7.67
CA ASP A 436 -2.82 7.22 6.70
C ASP A 436 -1.98 6.41 5.71
N GLN A 437 -1.08 5.59 6.24
CA GLN A 437 -0.25 4.71 5.43
C GLN A 437 -1.09 3.67 4.67
N TYR A 438 -2.30 3.39 5.16
CA TYR A 438 -3.32 2.52 4.56
C TYR A 438 -4.71 2.83 5.14
N TYR A 439 -5.74 2.22 4.56
CA TYR A 439 -7.15 2.42 4.93
C TYR A 439 -7.85 1.08 5.21
N GLU A 440 -8.98 1.08 5.95
CA GLU A 440 -9.67 -0.10 6.49
C GLU A 440 -10.17 -1.04 5.40
N THR A 441 -10.70 -0.49 4.33
CA THR A 441 -11.41 -1.26 3.29
C THR A 441 -10.54 -1.65 2.11
N PHE A 442 -9.29 -1.16 2.04
CA PHE A 442 -8.40 -1.35 0.89
C PHE A 442 -7.06 -1.98 1.29
N PRO A 443 -6.51 -2.92 0.53
CA PRO A 443 -7.06 -3.60 -0.64
C PRO A 443 -8.06 -4.72 -0.30
N THR A 444 -8.29 -5.00 0.98
CA THR A 444 -9.20 -6.05 1.45
C THR A 444 -10.21 -5.47 2.43
N ARG A 445 -11.42 -6.01 2.44
CA ARG A 445 -12.40 -5.65 3.48
C ARG A 445 -11.87 -6.07 4.84
N TYR A 446 -11.85 -5.12 5.75
CA TYR A 446 -11.45 -5.36 7.12
C TYR A 446 -12.56 -6.04 7.90
N GLY A 447 -12.27 -7.21 8.46
CA GLY A 447 -13.13 -7.86 9.45
C GLY A 447 -12.64 -7.52 10.84
N ARG A 448 -13.34 -6.61 11.55
CA ARG A 448 -12.95 -6.12 12.89
C ARG A 448 -12.79 -7.25 13.91
N ASP A 449 -13.50 -8.34 13.73
CA ASP A 449 -13.62 -9.46 14.69
C ASP A 449 -12.97 -10.75 14.19
N THR A 450 -12.07 -10.68 13.23
CA THR A 450 -11.44 -11.89 12.70
C THR A 450 -10.17 -12.24 13.49
N PRO A 451 -9.90 -13.54 13.72
CA PRO A 451 -8.64 -13.98 14.34
C PRO A 451 -7.39 -13.57 13.53
N GLN A 452 -7.59 -13.10 12.31
CA GLN A 452 -6.53 -12.77 11.35
C GLN A 452 -6.35 -11.26 11.15
N ALA A 453 -7.00 -10.42 11.97
CA ALA A 453 -6.93 -8.95 11.87
C ALA A 453 -5.48 -8.43 11.83
N LYS A 454 -4.57 -9.01 12.60
CA LYS A 454 -3.14 -8.64 12.58
C LYS A 454 -2.48 -8.94 11.24
N LEU A 455 -2.73 -10.11 10.64
CA LEU A 455 -2.16 -10.45 9.32
C LEU A 455 -2.78 -9.61 8.20
N ASP A 456 -4.06 -9.27 8.30
CA ASP A 456 -4.75 -8.40 7.36
C ASP A 456 -4.20 -6.96 7.42
N THR A 457 -3.92 -6.44 8.61
CA THR A 457 -3.24 -5.16 8.81
C THR A 457 -1.80 -5.21 8.25
N LEU A 458 -1.06 -6.27 8.53
CA LEU A 458 0.28 -6.47 7.99
C LEU A 458 0.29 -6.57 6.46
N TYR A 459 -0.74 -7.15 5.83
CA TYR A 459 -0.84 -7.18 4.38
C TYR A 459 -0.86 -5.78 3.77
N ARG A 460 -1.64 -4.84 4.36
CA ARG A 460 -1.65 -3.42 3.97
C ARG A 460 -0.29 -2.76 4.17
N TRP A 461 0.30 -2.98 5.35
CA TRP A 461 1.61 -2.45 5.70
C TRP A 461 2.72 -2.94 4.77
N TYR A 462 2.69 -4.22 4.35
CA TYR A 462 3.65 -4.74 3.38
C TYR A 462 3.47 -4.16 1.98
N LEU A 463 2.27 -3.81 1.55
CA LEU A 463 2.08 -3.08 0.29
C LEU A 463 2.69 -1.68 0.36
N TRP A 464 2.47 -0.98 1.47
CA TRP A 464 3.13 0.29 1.72
C TRP A 464 4.67 0.14 1.69
N TYR A 465 5.21 -0.83 2.41
CA TYR A 465 6.65 -1.11 2.38
C TYR A 465 7.15 -1.44 0.98
N TRP A 466 6.41 -2.25 0.24
CA TRP A 466 6.78 -2.64 -1.13
C TRP A 466 6.84 -1.44 -2.08
N THR A 467 6.04 -0.42 -1.81
CA THR A 467 6.07 0.87 -2.52
C THR A 467 7.33 1.68 -2.16
N PHE A 468 7.58 1.91 -0.87
CA PHE A 468 8.55 2.89 -0.39
C PHE A 468 9.88 2.31 0.09
N ARG A 469 10.03 0.98 0.12
CA ARG A 469 11.20 0.30 0.72
C ARG A 469 12.55 0.78 0.19
N ASP A 470 12.64 1.14 -1.08
CA ASP A 470 13.90 1.55 -1.69
C ASP A 470 14.23 3.01 -1.37
N SER A 471 13.20 3.87 -1.24
CA SER A 471 13.34 5.27 -0.80
C SER A 471 13.82 5.34 0.65
N VAL A 472 13.17 4.60 1.57
CA VAL A 472 13.47 4.64 3.01
C VAL A 472 14.64 3.76 3.44
N ARG A 473 15.15 2.90 2.57
CA ARG A 473 16.30 2.02 2.84
C ARG A 473 17.53 2.77 3.28
N ASN A 474 17.78 3.90 2.61
CA ASN A 474 19.05 4.63 2.72
C ASN A 474 18.89 6.04 3.31
N ARG A 475 17.67 6.51 3.51
CA ARG A 475 17.38 7.84 4.07
C ARG A 475 16.52 7.71 5.32
N PRO A 476 16.72 8.60 6.29
CA PRO A 476 15.85 8.64 7.46
C PRO A 476 14.38 8.83 7.06
N ALA A 477 13.51 8.20 7.81
CA ALA A 477 12.07 8.35 7.66
C ALA A 477 11.40 8.59 9.02
N ILE A 478 10.37 9.41 9.03
CA ILE A 478 9.45 9.60 10.15
C ILE A 478 8.08 9.18 9.68
N VAL A 479 7.46 8.27 10.42
CA VAL A 479 6.10 7.79 10.16
C VAL A 479 5.22 8.17 11.34
N LEU A 480 4.22 8.99 11.09
CA LEU A 480 3.20 9.38 12.07
C LEU A 480 2.01 8.43 11.94
N VAL A 481 1.50 7.96 13.06
CA VAL A 481 0.28 7.13 13.08
C VAL A 481 -0.91 8.05 13.18
N ASP A 482 -1.82 7.95 12.20
CA ASP A 482 -3.09 8.66 12.19
C ASP A 482 -4.27 7.71 12.45
N ASP A 483 -5.47 8.13 12.22
CA ASP A 483 -6.70 7.41 12.56
C ASP A 483 -6.92 6.16 11.69
N HIS A 484 -6.78 6.26 10.36
CA HIS A 484 -6.92 5.09 9.46
C HIS A 484 -5.83 4.04 9.69
N ASP A 485 -4.65 4.41 10.20
CA ASP A 485 -3.59 3.45 10.55
C ASP A 485 -4.01 2.48 11.66
N VAL A 486 -4.85 2.95 12.60
CA VAL A 486 -5.47 2.12 13.64
C VAL A 486 -6.88 1.66 13.27
N LEU A 487 -7.23 1.78 11.99
CA LEU A 487 -8.47 1.28 11.39
C LEU A 487 -9.73 1.96 11.98
N GLN A 488 -9.67 3.27 12.19
CA GLN A 488 -10.77 4.12 12.59
C GLN A 488 -10.81 5.33 11.66
N GLY A 489 -11.98 5.65 11.10
CA GLY A 489 -12.13 6.75 10.16
C GLY A 489 -12.10 8.14 10.79
N ASN A 490 -12.02 8.23 12.12
CA ASN A 490 -11.74 9.42 12.90
C ASN A 490 -11.36 9.02 14.33
N LEU A 491 -10.13 9.26 14.73
CA LEU A 491 -9.62 8.83 16.03
C LEU A 491 -9.73 9.94 17.10
N TRP A 492 -10.60 9.72 18.07
CA TRP A 492 -10.72 10.50 19.30
C TRP A 492 -10.07 9.71 20.44
N GLY A 493 -8.74 9.65 20.45
CA GLY A 493 -8.00 8.71 21.29
C GLY A 493 -8.22 8.85 22.79
N ASN A 494 -8.58 10.04 23.27
CA ASN A 494 -8.94 10.34 24.66
C ASN A 494 -8.02 9.67 25.69
N LYS A 495 -6.70 9.62 25.42
CA LYS A 495 -5.67 8.99 26.26
C LYS A 495 -5.88 7.47 26.48
N GLY A 496 -6.59 6.83 25.56
CA GLY A 496 -6.97 5.42 25.63
C GLY A 496 -8.29 5.15 26.36
N ASP A 497 -8.95 6.18 26.90
CA ASP A 497 -10.22 6.04 27.60
C ASP A 497 -11.40 5.99 26.64
N ALA A 498 -12.09 4.85 26.58
CA ALA A 498 -13.37 4.75 25.92
C ALA A 498 -14.48 5.39 26.79
N THR A 499 -15.30 6.24 26.20
CA THR A 499 -16.43 6.87 26.90
C THR A 499 -17.70 6.01 26.92
N GLY A 500 -17.58 4.72 26.65
CA GLY A 500 -18.60 3.72 26.89
C GLY A 500 -19.53 3.35 25.75
N GLY A 501 -19.42 4.00 24.58
CA GLY A 501 -20.22 3.67 23.38
C GLY A 501 -19.43 2.91 22.32
N PRO A 502 -20.11 2.28 21.34
CA PRO A 502 -19.48 1.51 20.28
C PRO A 502 -19.02 2.36 19.08
N ARG A 503 -19.42 3.62 19.00
CA ARG A 503 -19.11 4.52 17.87
C ARG A 503 -17.69 5.10 18.02
N GLU A 504 -17.08 5.44 16.91
CA GLU A 504 -15.76 6.11 16.90
C GLU A 504 -15.77 7.41 17.69
N GLU A 505 -16.84 8.19 17.55
CA GLU A 505 -17.05 9.45 18.25
C GLU A 505 -17.22 9.32 19.77
N ASP A 506 -17.43 8.12 20.27
CA ASP A 506 -17.51 7.89 21.71
C ASP A 506 -16.12 7.85 22.37
N GLY A 507 -15.06 8.09 21.63
CA GLY A 507 -13.67 8.18 22.11
C GLY A 507 -13.01 6.84 22.44
N GLY A 508 -11.70 6.85 22.59
CA GLY A 508 -10.85 5.69 22.78
C GLY A 508 -10.60 4.92 21.50
N PHE A 509 -9.89 3.81 21.63
CA PHE A 509 -9.60 2.89 20.52
C PHE A 509 -10.69 1.82 20.45
N LYS A 510 -11.26 1.59 19.27
CA LYS A 510 -12.39 0.64 19.06
C LYS A 510 -11.95 -0.76 18.67
N HIS A 511 -10.67 -0.92 18.34
CA HIS A 511 -10.08 -2.20 17.99
C HIS A 511 -9.38 -2.86 19.16
N ASP A 512 -9.05 -4.13 19.00
CA ASP A 512 -8.23 -4.87 19.96
C ASP A 512 -6.95 -4.08 20.28
N ILE A 513 -6.69 -3.89 21.57
CA ILE A 513 -5.55 -3.08 22.04
C ILE A 513 -4.20 -3.68 21.60
N ASP A 514 -4.12 -4.99 21.47
CA ASP A 514 -2.89 -5.63 20.98
C ASP A 514 -2.69 -5.40 19.48
N LEU A 515 -3.77 -5.23 18.70
CA LEU A 515 -3.68 -4.77 17.31
C LEU A 515 -3.18 -3.32 17.26
N VAL A 516 -3.75 -2.42 18.06
CA VAL A 516 -3.31 -1.03 18.14
C VAL A 516 -1.83 -0.93 18.51
N LYS A 517 -1.39 -1.67 19.53
CA LYS A 517 0.03 -1.74 19.94
C LYS A 517 0.93 -2.27 18.82
N MET A 518 0.44 -3.25 18.06
CA MET A 518 1.18 -3.78 16.91
C MET A 518 1.36 -2.70 15.84
N VAL A 519 0.32 -1.89 15.54
CA VAL A 519 0.41 -0.79 14.58
C VAL A 519 1.51 0.20 14.98
N TYR A 520 1.51 0.68 16.24
CA TYR A 520 2.58 1.55 16.73
C TYR A 520 3.97 0.88 16.63
N ARG A 521 4.06 -0.42 16.90
CA ARG A 521 5.32 -1.15 16.76
C ARG A 521 5.82 -1.20 15.32
N ILE A 522 4.96 -1.56 14.37
CA ILE A 522 5.39 -1.70 12.97
C ILE A 522 5.69 -0.36 12.31
N GLN A 523 4.97 0.70 12.67
CA GLN A 523 5.12 2.01 12.05
C GLN A 523 6.13 2.91 12.77
N SER A 524 6.30 2.80 14.10
CA SER A 524 7.02 3.82 14.88
C SER A 524 8.23 3.29 15.64
N SER A 525 8.63 2.01 15.54
CA SER A 525 9.78 1.49 16.32
C SER A 525 11.11 2.15 15.99
N HIS A 526 11.26 2.72 14.80
CA HIS A 526 12.47 3.43 14.35
C HIS A 526 12.42 4.93 14.62
N THR A 527 11.28 5.50 15.04
CA THR A 527 11.19 6.95 15.32
C THR A 527 12.06 7.33 16.50
N PRO A 528 12.47 8.59 16.64
CA PRO A 528 13.30 9.04 17.77
C PRO A 528 12.71 8.64 19.11
N ASP A 529 13.54 8.59 20.16
CA ASP A 529 13.08 8.25 21.49
C ASP A 529 12.00 9.22 21.97
N ALA A 530 10.89 8.69 22.50
CA ALA A 530 9.82 9.53 23.02
C ALA A 530 10.31 10.46 24.12
N TYR A 531 9.87 11.72 24.10
CA TYR A 531 10.23 12.72 25.12
C TYR A 531 9.76 12.29 26.51
N ASP A 532 8.56 11.75 26.63
CA ASP A 532 8.08 11.07 27.83
C ASP A 532 7.53 9.71 27.42
N PRO A 533 8.26 8.62 27.67
CA PRO A 533 7.89 7.28 27.22
C PRO A 533 6.76 6.63 28.02
N THR A 534 6.21 7.33 29.03
CA THR A 534 5.11 6.80 29.84
C THR A 534 3.91 6.50 28.94
N PRO A 535 3.45 5.24 28.82
CA PRO A 535 2.31 4.91 27.99
C PRO A 535 1.02 5.59 28.47
N ILE A 536 0.06 5.72 27.57
CA ILE A 536 -1.31 6.06 27.94
C ILE A 536 -2.04 4.82 28.46
N GLN A 537 -3.35 4.92 28.74
CA GLN A 537 -4.12 3.80 29.26
C GLN A 537 -3.98 2.55 28.37
N HIS A 538 -4.23 1.39 28.96
CA HIS A 538 -4.05 0.07 28.36
C HIS A 538 -2.61 -0.24 27.89
N GLY A 539 -1.64 0.59 28.27
CA GLY A 539 -0.24 0.41 27.90
C GLY A 539 0.03 0.72 26.43
N ILE A 540 -0.79 1.55 25.78
CA ILE A 540 -0.55 2.03 24.42
C ILE A 540 0.65 2.97 24.45
N PRO A 541 1.69 2.74 23.62
CA PRO A 541 2.90 3.54 23.65
C PRO A 541 2.66 4.96 23.15
N VAL A 542 3.54 5.87 23.52
CA VAL A 542 3.61 7.23 22.99
C VAL A 542 4.87 7.40 22.15
N THR A 543 4.81 8.29 21.15
CA THR A 543 5.88 8.49 20.16
C THR A 543 6.29 9.94 19.98
N TYR A 544 5.60 10.90 20.63
CA TYR A 544 6.00 12.30 20.51
C TYR A 544 7.42 12.53 21.02
N ALA A 545 8.21 13.22 20.21
CA ALA A 545 9.65 13.26 20.37
C ALA A 545 10.28 14.57 19.86
N HIS A 546 11.45 14.88 20.41
CA HIS A 546 12.36 15.87 19.88
C HIS A 546 13.54 15.20 19.19
N PHE A 547 13.99 15.75 18.06
CA PHE A 547 15.23 15.35 17.40
C PHE A 547 15.82 16.49 16.58
N VAL A 548 17.13 16.43 16.37
CA VAL A 548 17.83 17.34 15.44
C VAL A 548 18.39 16.53 14.28
N TYR A 549 18.15 16.99 13.07
CA TYR A 549 18.69 16.42 11.85
C TYR A 549 18.84 17.49 10.77
N GLY A 550 19.93 17.45 9.99
CA GLY A 550 20.17 18.43 8.93
C GLY A 550 20.21 19.86 9.44
N GLY A 551 20.73 20.11 10.64
CA GLY A 551 20.79 21.45 11.24
C GLY A 551 19.42 22.06 11.56
N THR A 552 18.38 21.25 11.68
CA THR A 552 17.00 21.66 11.95
C THR A 552 16.49 20.92 13.20
N SER A 553 15.81 21.64 14.10
CA SER A 553 15.18 21.09 15.31
C SER A 553 13.73 20.69 15.01
N PHE A 554 13.42 19.45 15.29
CA PHE A 554 12.09 18.86 15.03
C PHE A 554 11.36 18.53 16.34
N ALA A 555 10.06 18.83 16.38
CA ALA A 555 9.11 18.24 17.31
C ALA A 555 8.15 17.34 16.55
N MET A 556 7.96 16.12 16.99
CA MET A 556 6.96 15.20 16.49
C MET A 556 5.84 15.08 17.52
N VAL A 557 4.59 15.31 17.14
CA VAL A 557 3.43 15.25 18.04
C VAL A 557 2.39 14.22 17.57
N GLU A 558 1.56 13.76 18.50
CA GLU A 558 0.47 12.81 18.28
C GLU A 558 -0.88 13.51 18.53
N ASP A 559 -1.47 14.04 17.52
CA ASP A 559 -2.64 14.92 17.59
C ASP A 559 -3.99 14.18 17.63
N ARG A 560 -3.99 12.83 17.50
CA ARG A 560 -5.17 11.97 17.66
C ARG A 560 -5.24 11.31 19.04
N LYS A 561 -4.12 10.88 19.57
CA LYS A 561 -4.04 10.00 20.76
C LYS A 561 -4.63 10.63 22.02
N PHE A 562 -4.49 11.94 22.19
CA PHE A 562 -4.95 12.69 23.36
C PHE A 562 -6.22 13.50 23.09
N LYS A 563 -6.69 13.54 21.85
CA LYS A 563 -7.84 14.32 21.39
C LYS A 563 -9.10 13.90 22.14
N SER A 564 -9.77 14.90 22.76
CA SER A 564 -11.03 14.68 23.48
C SER A 564 -12.19 14.47 22.52
N ALA A 565 -13.00 13.45 22.78
CA ALA A 565 -14.20 13.16 22.00
C ALA A 565 -15.25 14.27 22.14
N PRO A 566 -16.06 14.50 21.10
CA PRO A 566 -17.19 15.43 21.18
C PRO A 566 -18.33 14.86 22.05
N ASP A 567 -19.12 15.75 22.65
CA ASP A 567 -20.31 15.37 23.40
C ASP A 567 -21.53 15.44 22.49
N TYR A 568 -21.79 14.36 21.77
CA TYR A 568 -22.93 14.28 20.84
C TYR A 568 -24.29 14.22 21.53
N GLU A 569 -24.41 13.70 22.77
CA GLU A 569 -25.69 13.59 23.48
C GLU A 569 -26.23 14.96 23.89
N ALA A 570 -25.34 15.87 24.19
CA ALA A 570 -25.71 17.25 24.55
C ALA A 570 -26.04 18.12 23.34
N ASN A 571 -25.85 17.62 22.12
CA ASN A 571 -25.90 18.44 20.89
C ASN A 571 -25.07 19.72 21.03
N ARG A 572 -24.00 19.65 21.80
CA ARG A 572 -23.12 20.77 22.16
C ARG A 572 -21.72 20.44 21.70
N LEU A 573 -21.24 21.24 20.78
CA LEU A 573 -19.82 21.37 20.57
C LEU A 573 -19.24 21.91 21.89
N THR A 574 -18.59 21.06 22.65
CA THR A 574 -17.89 21.51 23.86
C THR A 574 -16.67 22.30 23.40
N VAL A 575 -16.64 23.59 23.74
CA VAL A 575 -15.49 24.47 23.46
C VAL A 575 -14.25 24.00 24.22
N LYS A 576 -14.45 23.36 25.38
CA LYS A 576 -13.39 22.91 26.28
C LYS A 576 -12.98 21.45 25.97
N GLY A 577 -11.70 21.25 25.80
CA GLY A 577 -11.13 19.93 25.58
C GLY A 577 -9.64 19.99 25.31
N GLU A 578 -9.05 18.81 25.10
CA GLU A 578 -7.63 18.64 24.77
C GLU A 578 -7.50 18.21 23.31
N LEU A 579 -6.57 18.78 22.58
CA LEU A 579 -6.07 18.28 21.32
C LEU A 579 -4.80 17.45 21.55
N LEU A 580 -3.73 18.09 21.99
CA LEU A 580 -2.43 17.45 22.23
C LEU A 580 -2.30 16.85 23.64
N GLY A 581 -3.15 17.28 24.56
CA GLY A 581 -3.02 16.92 25.98
C GLY A 581 -1.88 17.65 26.69
N ARG A 582 -1.98 17.75 28.02
CA ARG A 582 -1.03 18.55 28.83
C ARG A 582 0.42 18.10 28.69
N ARG A 583 0.67 16.82 28.52
CA ARG A 583 2.05 16.26 28.37
C ARG A 583 2.72 16.81 27.14
N GLN A 584 2.06 16.77 25.98
CA GLN A 584 2.60 17.31 24.74
C GLN A 584 2.60 18.84 24.71
N GLU A 585 1.61 19.51 25.33
CA GLU A 585 1.64 20.96 25.51
C GLU A 585 2.88 21.40 26.32
N GLN A 586 3.26 20.63 27.37
CA GLN A 586 4.49 20.92 28.14
C GLN A 586 5.72 20.64 27.29
N PHE A 587 5.75 19.51 26.58
CA PHE A 587 6.81 19.18 25.65
C PHE A 587 7.08 20.30 24.62
N LEU A 588 6.04 20.87 24.02
CA LEU A 588 6.19 21.95 23.05
C LEU A 588 6.71 23.24 23.69
N ARG A 589 6.35 23.55 24.95
CA ARG A 589 6.93 24.69 25.70
C ARG A 589 8.44 24.48 25.92
N ASP A 590 8.81 23.29 26.35
CA ASP A 590 10.20 22.96 26.59
C ASP A 590 11.01 22.98 25.27
N TRP A 591 10.43 22.42 24.19
CA TRP A 591 11.03 22.43 22.86
C TRP A 591 11.23 23.84 22.29
N ALA A 592 10.32 24.79 22.58
CA ALA A 592 10.47 26.17 22.12
C ALA A 592 11.82 26.79 22.57
N GLU A 593 12.30 26.38 23.75
CA GLU A 593 13.56 26.84 24.33
C GLU A 593 14.77 25.96 23.96
N MET A 594 14.54 24.74 23.41
CA MET A 594 15.61 23.87 22.95
C MET A 594 16.22 24.38 21.63
N ASP A 595 17.47 24.05 21.38
CA ASP A 595 18.21 24.29 20.13
C ASP A 595 18.07 25.76 19.63
N PRO A 596 18.45 26.74 20.43
CA PRO A 596 18.33 28.14 20.03
C PRO A 596 19.17 28.40 18.75
N GLY A 597 18.59 29.14 17.82
CA GLY A 597 19.21 29.47 16.55
C GLY A 597 19.10 28.38 15.44
N LEU A 598 18.40 27.28 15.69
CA LEU A 598 18.04 26.35 14.62
C LEU A 598 16.64 26.64 14.07
N PRO A 599 16.39 26.41 12.78
CA PRO A 599 15.06 26.31 12.23
C PRO A 599 14.23 25.29 13.02
N LYS A 600 12.94 25.58 13.22
CA LYS A 600 12.05 24.69 13.96
C LYS A 600 10.94 24.18 13.07
N ILE A 601 10.73 22.86 13.10
CA ILE A 601 9.66 22.19 12.35
C ILE A 601 8.89 21.27 13.31
N CYS A 602 7.57 21.43 13.36
CA CYS A 602 6.67 20.52 14.05
C CYS A 602 6.04 19.57 13.05
N LEU A 603 6.11 18.27 13.32
CA LEU A 603 5.51 17.20 12.51
C LEU A 603 4.24 16.71 13.20
N THR A 604 3.12 16.72 12.49
CA THR A 604 1.81 16.31 12.98
C THR A 604 1.04 15.56 11.88
N ALA A 605 0.11 14.69 12.23
CA ALA A 605 -0.67 13.97 11.23
C ALA A 605 -1.63 14.90 10.50
N SER A 606 -2.36 15.77 11.19
CA SER A 606 -3.38 16.64 10.59
C SER A 606 -3.08 18.14 10.72
N ILE A 607 -3.83 18.97 10.01
CA ILE A 607 -3.55 20.42 9.86
C ILE A 607 -4.06 21.28 11.01
N TRP A 608 -4.85 20.79 11.94
CA TRP A 608 -5.48 21.51 13.05
C TRP A 608 -6.44 22.65 12.61
N GLY A 609 -7.13 22.45 11.53
CA GLY A 609 -8.10 23.36 10.97
C GLY A 609 -8.95 22.68 9.91
N SER A 610 -10.12 23.22 9.59
CA SER A 610 -11.03 22.71 8.56
C SER A 610 -11.15 23.67 7.37
N PRO A 611 -10.09 23.81 6.53
CA PRO A 611 -10.09 24.72 5.39
C PRO A 611 -10.76 24.10 4.17
N GLN A 612 -11.96 23.56 4.33
CA GLN A 612 -12.75 23.07 3.22
C GLN A 612 -14.06 23.85 3.12
N THR A 613 -14.50 24.12 1.92
CA THR A 613 -15.69 24.90 1.63
C THR A 613 -16.58 24.21 0.60
N ASP A 614 -17.85 24.63 0.55
CA ASP A 614 -18.70 24.42 -0.61
C ASP A 614 -18.39 25.45 -1.72
N GLU A 615 -19.15 25.41 -2.81
CA GLU A 615 -18.98 26.29 -3.99
C GLU A 615 -19.33 27.75 -3.70
N GLU A 616 -20.20 28.02 -2.74
CA GLU A 616 -20.52 29.35 -2.28
C GLU A 616 -19.50 29.90 -1.29
N GLY A 617 -18.51 29.06 -0.93
CA GLY A 617 -17.45 29.38 0.00
C GLY A 617 -17.86 29.22 1.49
N ASN A 618 -18.94 28.57 1.82
CA ASN A 618 -19.27 28.26 3.19
C ASN A 618 -18.39 27.14 3.74
N GLY A 619 -17.89 27.31 4.96
CA GLY A 619 -17.08 26.29 5.60
C GLY A 619 -17.87 25.01 5.88
N LEU A 620 -17.26 23.88 5.58
CA LEU A 620 -17.80 22.55 5.85
C LEU A 620 -17.30 22.04 7.20
N ILE A 621 -18.20 21.40 7.96
CA ILE A 621 -17.84 20.82 9.26
C ILE A 621 -17.04 19.55 9.03
N ASP A 622 -15.84 19.55 9.55
CA ASP A 622 -14.95 18.40 9.51
C ASP A 622 -14.26 18.21 10.87
N TYR A 623 -14.68 17.19 11.61
CA TYR A 623 -14.07 16.86 12.90
C TYR A 623 -12.73 16.15 12.76
N ASP A 624 -12.47 15.61 11.59
CA ASP A 624 -11.29 14.82 11.28
C ASP A 624 -10.01 15.67 11.25
N ALA A 625 -10.06 16.80 10.64
CA ALA A 625 -8.93 17.70 10.47
C ALA A 625 -8.34 18.32 11.76
N ASN A 626 -8.69 17.81 12.95
CA ASN A 626 -8.21 18.26 14.26
C ASN A 626 -8.40 19.75 14.56
N CYS A 627 -9.42 20.35 13.96
CA CYS A 627 -9.89 21.72 14.26
C CYS A 627 -10.66 21.81 15.59
N TYR A 628 -10.99 20.68 16.20
CA TYR A 628 -11.78 20.49 17.40
C TYR A 628 -11.01 19.67 18.46
N PRO A 629 -11.15 19.91 19.79
CA PRO A 629 -11.93 20.99 20.38
C PRO A 629 -11.22 22.36 20.25
N PRO A 630 -11.96 23.45 20.04
CA PRO A 630 -11.38 24.78 19.78
C PRO A 630 -10.37 25.26 20.82
N ASP A 631 -10.64 25.08 22.12
CA ASP A 631 -9.70 25.45 23.19
C ASP A 631 -8.38 24.66 23.09
N GLY A 632 -8.46 23.37 22.83
CA GLY A 632 -7.27 22.51 22.67
C GLY A 632 -6.46 22.91 21.45
N ARG A 633 -7.15 23.14 20.35
CA ARG A 633 -6.55 23.62 19.08
C ARG A 633 -5.90 25.00 19.27
N THR A 634 -6.58 25.95 19.90
CA THR A 634 -6.03 27.28 20.16
C THR A 634 -4.72 27.22 20.96
N ARG A 635 -4.66 26.38 22.01
CA ARG A 635 -3.43 26.20 22.78
C ARG A 635 -2.31 25.57 21.93
N ALA A 636 -2.62 24.55 21.13
CA ALA A 636 -1.65 23.89 20.26
C ALA A 636 -1.05 24.87 19.24
N VAL A 637 -1.89 25.65 18.54
CA VAL A 637 -1.44 26.67 17.59
C VAL A 637 -0.58 27.72 18.26
N LYS A 638 -0.96 28.18 19.46
CA LYS A 638 -0.16 29.16 20.20
C LYS A 638 1.23 28.63 20.54
N LEU A 639 1.36 27.37 20.90
CA LEU A 639 2.64 26.76 21.25
C LEU A 639 3.59 26.65 20.05
N VAL A 640 3.12 26.29 18.87
CA VAL A 640 3.96 26.24 17.66
C VAL A 640 4.22 27.65 17.11
N GLU A 641 3.32 28.60 17.32
CA GLU A 641 3.57 30.03 17.04
C GLU A 641 4.69 30.60 17.94
N ASP A 642 4.63 30.34 19.25
CA ASP A 642 5.65 30.77 20.21
C ASP A 642 7.03 30.14 19.90
N ALA A 643 7.06 28.89 19.43
CA ALA A 643 8.25 28.24 18.96
C ALA A 643 8.73 28.75 17.59
N LYS A 644 7.94 29.61 16.90
CA LYS A 644 8.19 30.09 15.52
C LYS A 644 8.45 28.93 14.53
N ALA A 645 7.68 27.89 14.67
CA ALA A 645 7.84 26.67 13.91
C ALA A 645 7.06 26.68 12.60
N LEU A 646 7.62 26.07 11.56
CA LEU A 646 6.83 25.55 10.45
C LEU A 646 6.18 24.24 10.90
N VAL A 647 4.90 24.04 10.62
CA VAL A 647 4.19 22.79 10.88
C VAL A 647 4.00 22.04 9.57
N LEU A 648 4.49 20.79 9.49
CA LEU A 648 4.24 19.88 8.38
C LEU A 648 3.15 18.89 8.77
N ALA A 649 2.13 18.76 7.90
CA ALA A 649 0.91 17.98 8.18
C ALA A 649 0.40 17.21 6.95
N GLY A 650 -0.54 16.30 7.17
CA GLY A 650 -1.26 15.52 6.16
C GLY A 650 -2.77 15.57 6.36
N ASP A 651 -3.46 14.42 6.20
CA ASP A 651 -4.87 14.13 6.51
C ASP A 651 -5.89 14.91 5.68
N GLN A 652 -5.67 16.17 5.41
CA GLN A 652 -6.66 17.11 4.85
C GLN A 652 -7.06 16.80 3.40
N HIS A 653 -6.33 15.94 2.68
CA HIS A 653 -6.57 15.68 1.25
C HIS A 653 -6.59 16.95 0.37
N LEU A 654 -5.91 17.98 0.82
CA LEU A 654 -5.77 19.27 0.13
C LEU A 654 -4.36 19.82 0.38
N GLY A 655 -3.58 19.95 -0.66
CA GLY A 655 -2.30 20.66 -0.57
C GLY A 655 -2.54 22.11 -0.20
N LEU A 656 -1.97 22.56 0.92
CA LEU A 656 -2.32 23.88 1.49
C LEU A 656 -1.12 24.48 2.22
N VAL A 657 -0.92 25.79 2.05
CA VAL A 657 -0.14 26.61 2.98
C VAL A 657 -1.06 27.63 3.63
N ALA A 658 -1.04 27.67 4.95
CA ALA A 658 -1.82 28.65 5.70
C ALA A 658 -1.07 29.18 6.93
N ARG A 659 -1.34 30.42 7.31
CA ARG A 659 -1.06 30.91 8.67
C ARG A 659 -2.28 30.71 9.53
N GLN A 660 -2.13 30.03 10.64
CA GLN A 660 -3.20 29.78 11.60
C GLN A 660 -3.00 30.63 12.85
N TYR A 661 -4.10 31.13 13.38
CA TYR A 661 -4.11 32.05 14.52
C TYR A 661 -4.71 31.40 15.76
N SER A 662 -4.12 31.69 16.91
CA SER A 662 -4.65 31.28 18.22
C SER A 662 -5.74 32.21 18.74
N GLY A 663 -6.11 33.28 18.01
CA GLY A 663 -7.08 34.27 18.35
C GLY A 663 -7.63 34.98 17.10
N ASP A 664 -7.97 36.27 17.24
CA ASP A 664 -8.48 37.06 16.14
C ASP A 664 -7.43 37.32 15.07
N PHE A 665 -7.87 37.65 13.86
CA PHE A 665 -6.98 38.11 12.81
C PHE A 665 -6.16 39.32 13.24
N PRO A 666 -4.86 39.39 12.87
CA PRO A 666 -4.05 40.57 13.18
C PRO A 666 -4.63 41.85 12.53
N VAL A 667 -4.63 42.97 13.26
CA VAL A 667 -5.10 44.25 12.76
C VAL A 667 -4.19 44.76 11.64
N ASP A 668 -2.90 44.52 11.77
CA ASP A 668 -1.92 44.83 10.74
C ASP A 668 -1.66 43.58 9.88
N GLN A 669 -2.14 43.62 8.63
CA GLN A 669 -2.05 42.47 7.70
C GLN A 669 -0.62 42.27 7.16
N GLU A 670 0.29 43.23 7.31
CA GLU A 670 1.69 43.13 6.91
C GLU A 670 2.53 42.34 7.94
N GLN A 671 2.05 42.19 9.18
CA GLN A 671 2.76 41.37 10.16
C GLN A 671 2.61 39.88 9.84
N ALA A 672 3.75 39.22 9.69
CA ALA A 672 3.83 37.76 9.53
C ALA A 672 3.54 37.04 10.86
N SER A 673 2.41 37.34 11.50
CA SER A 673 1.97 36.68 12.73
C SER A 673 1.15 35.43 12.40
N GLY A 674 1.03 34.53 13.39
CA GLY A 674 0.38 33.25 13.24
C GLY A 674 1.34 32.10 12.85
N ALA A 675 1.02 30.90 13.26
CA ALA A 675 1.80 29.72 12.97
C ALA A 675 1.71 29.32 11.49
N LEU A 676 2.83 29.06 10.85
CA LEU A 676 2.89 28.64 9.44
C LEU A 676 2.67 27.12 9.32
N PHE A 677 1.66 26.70 8.57
CA PHE A 677 1.32 25.33 8.29
C PHE A 677 1.49 25.01 6.81
N PHE A 678 2.06 23.84 6.54
CA PHE A 678 2.06 23.21 5.24
C PHE A 678 1.44 21.84 5.35
N SER A 679 0.25 21.63 4.80
CA SER A 679 -0.37 20.33 4.58
C SER A 679 0.00 19.81 3.20
N GLY A 680 0.56 18.61 3.12
CA GLY A 680 0.75 17.91 1.85
C GLY A 680 -0.60 17.57 1.19
N PRO A 681 -0.63 17.40 -0.15
CA PRO A 681 -1.80 16.82 -0.81
C PRO A 681 -1.95 15.37 -0.40
N ALA A 682 -3.15 14.76 -0.59
CA ALA A 682 -3.27 13.31 -0.55
C ALA A 682 -2.33 12.68 -1.58
N SER A 683 -1.57 11.69 -1.18
CA SER A 683 -0.60 11.06 -2.09
C SER A 683 -1.29 10.10 -3.06
N ALA A 684 -2.29 9.36 -2.59
CA ALA A 684 -3.07 8.44 -3.41
C ALA A 684 -4.46 8.20 -2.79
N ALA A 685 -5.28 9.23 -2.67
CA ALA A 685 -6.64 9.11 -2.19
C ALA A 685 -7.63 9.63 -3.22
N PHE A 686 -8.72 8.90 -3.42
CA PHE A 686 -9.67 9.23 -4.48
C PHE A 686 -10.65 10.34 -4.09
N TRP A 687 -10.96 10.56 -2.81
CA TRP A 687 -11.71 11.74 -2.41
C TRP A 687 -10.75 12.84 -1.99
N GLN A 688 -11.10 14.07 -2.32
CA GLN A 688 -10.29 15.24 -2.05
C GLN A 688 -11.14 16.36 -1.50
N ARG A 689 -10.51 17.28 -0.82
CA ARG A 689 -11.15 18.47 -0.32
C ARG A 689 -10.82 19.66 -1.20
N TRP A 690 -11.64 20.67 -1.10
CA TRP A 690 -11.57 21.85 -1.94
C TRP A 690 -11.77 23.11 -1.10
N PHE A 691 -11.12 24.19 -1.49
CA PHE A 691 -11.22 25.48 -0.79
C PHE A 691 -11.48 26.61 -1.77
N GLU A 692 -12.59 27.36 -1.57
CA GLU A 692 -12.83 28.62 -2.24
C GLU A 692 -12.49 29.77 -1.30
N GLY A 693 -11.58 30.63 -1.76
CA GLY A 693 -11.20 31.84 -1.02
C GLY A 693 -12.32 32.85 -0.92
N PHE A 694 -12.53 33.34 0.27
CA PHE A 694 -13.48 34.43 0.51
C PHE A 694 -12.87 35.78 0.25
N GLY A 695 -13.40 36.40 -0.73
CA GLY A 695 -13.17 37.82 -0.92
C GLY A 695 -11.79 38.12 -1.45
N LYS A 696 -11.77 39.15 -2.16
CA LYS A 696 -10.59 39.76 -2.74
C LYS A 696 -9.69 40.21 -1.61
N LEU A 697 -8.80 39.37 -1.17
CA LEU A 697 -7.71 39.82 -0.33
C LEU A 697 -6.90 40.83 -1.12
N GLU A 698 -6.66 41.97 -0.55
CA GLU A 698 -5.74 42.99 -1.09
C GLU A 698 -4.30 42.45 -1.22
N ASN A 699 -4.01 41.26 -0.61
CA ASN A 699 -2.75 40.54 -0.68
C ASN A 699 -2.96 39.12 -1.16
N GLN A 700 -3.25 38.95 -2.44
CA GLN A 700 -3.16 37.64 -3.11
C GLN A 700 -1.68 37.26 -3.25
N TYR A 701 -1.34 36.09 -2.74
CA TYR A 701 -0.02 35.50 -2.98
C TYR A 701 -0.07 34.76 -4.31
N GLY A 702 0.61 35.32 -5.32
CA GLY A 702 0.68 34.72 -6.66
C GLY A 702 -0.63 34.83 -7.45
N ASP A 703 -0.77 33.94 -8.43
CA ASP A 703 -1.91 33.92 -9.35
C ASP A 703 -3.04 32.97 -8.86
N ASP A 704 -2.94 32.40 -7.67
CA ASP A 704 -3.95 31.49 -7.12
C ASP A 704 -5.16 32.28 -6.58
N PRO A 705 -6.35 32.17 -7.18
CA PRO A 705 -7.54 32.87 -6.73
C PRO A 705 -8.10 32.31 -5.40
N ASN A 706 -7.69 31.09 -5.01
CA ASN A 706 -8.22 30.35 -3.86
C ASN A 706 -7.38 30.61 -2.60
N THR A 707 -7.22 31.88 -2.24
CA THR A 707 -6.47 32.30 -1.06
C THR A 707 -7.30 33.29 -0.26
N GLY A 708 -7.01 33.41 1.03
CA GLY A 708 -7.70 34.43 1.82
C GLY A 708 -7.85 34.16 3.31
N ASN A 709 -8.40 35.17 4.01
CA ASN A 709 -8.81 35.00 5.41
C ASN A 709 -10.05 34.11 5.49
N PHE A 710 -10.00 33.12 6.34
CA PHE A 710 -11.05 32.15 6.53
C PHE A 710 -11.24 31.85 8.02
N THR A 711 -12.49 31.75 8.44
CA THR A 711 -12.85 31.26 9.76
C THR A 711 -13.62 29.96 9.56
N ASP A 712 -13.07 28.86 10.07
CA ASP A 712 -13.72 27.57 9.92
C ASP A 712 -15.02 27.47 10.76
N PRO A 713 -15.86 26.44 10.56
CA PRO A 713 -17.14 26.29 11.29
C PRO A 713 -16.98 26.16 12.81
N PHE A 714 -15.78 25.95 13.31
CA PHE A 714 -15.47 25.88 14.74
C PHE A 714 -14.97 27.22 15.32
N GLY A 715 -14.88 28.26 14.48
CA GLY A 715 -14.42 29.57 14.87
C GLY A 715 -12.90 29.76 14.84
N ASN A 716 -12.16 28.84 14.20
CA ASN A 716 -10.72 28.95 14.08
C ASN A 716 -10.34 29.84 12.89
N ASN A 717 -9.53 30.85 13.15
CA ASN A 717 -9.09 31.82 12.14
C ASN A 717 -7.81 31.33 11.45
N MET A 718 -7.76 31.45 10.12
CA MET A 718 -6.59 31.17 9.31
C MET A 718 -6.53 32.06 8.07
N ARG A 719 -5.31 32.29 7.57
CA ARG A 719 -5.08 32.92 6.26
C ARG A 719 -4.49 31.86 5.34
N VAL A 720 -5.26 31.46 4.35
CA VAL A 720 -4.83 30.52 3.30
C VAL A 720 -3.96 31.28 2.30
N LEU A 721 -2.76 30.78 2.04
CA LEU A 721 -1.75 31.42 1.23
C LEU A 721 -1.57 30.73 -0.13
N ALA A 722 -1.78 29.42 -0.19
CA ALA A 722 -1.78 28.64 -1.42
C ALA A 722 -2.63 27.38 -1.23
N THR A 723 -3.24 26.91 -2.29
CA THR A 723 -3.98 25.63 -2.34
C THR A 723 -3.65 24.86 -3.58
N ALA A 724 -3.78 23.54 -3.51
CA ALA A 724 -3.75 22.64 -4.65
C ALA A 724 -5.14 22.03 -4.82
N ASN A 725 -6.12 22.88 -5.16
CA ASN A 725 -7.50 22.44 -5.34
C ASN A 725 -7.61 21.44 -6.51
N PRO A 726 -8.43 20.39 -6.37
CA PRO A 726 -8.91 19.64 -7.51
C PRO A 726 -9.74 20.57 -8.43
N LYS A 727 -9.79 20.29 -9.69
CA LYS A 727 -10.56 21.07 -10.67
C LYS A 727 -12.04 20.73 -10.69
N ILE A 728 -12.47 19.79 -9.87
CA ILE A 728 -13.88 19.45 -9.68
C ILE A 728 -14.39 20.14 -8.42
N THR A 729 -15.68 20.41 -8.40
CA THR A 729 -16.33 21.15 -7.32
C THR A 729 -16.71 20.22 -6.17
N HIS A 730 -17.03 20.80 -5.00
CA HIS A 730 -17.52 20.04 -3.86
C HIS A 730 -18.84 19.30 -4.17
N ALA A 731 -19.73 19.87 -4.98
CA ALA A 731 -20.97 19.20 -5.40
C ALA A 731 -20.68 17.92 -6.21
N ASP A 732 -19.63 17.93 -7.00
CA ASP A 732 -19.17 16.72 -7.71
C ASP A 732 -18.66 15.62 -6.77
N PHE A 733 -18.21 15.97 -5.56
CA PHE A 733 -17.80 15.00 -4.53
C PHE A 733 -18.96 14.43 -3.73
N SER A 734 -20.00 15.23 -3.49
CA SER A 734 -21.07 14.88 -2.55
C SER A 734 -22.19 14.08 -3.16
N ASP A 735 -22.27 14.01 -4.49
CA ASP A 735 -23.36 13.31 -5.20
C ASP A 735 -23.09 11.79 -5.25
N ASP A 736 -23.87 11.06 -4.48
CA ASP A 736 -23.78 9.59 -4.37
C ASP A 736 -23.67 8.89 -5.73
N ASN A 737 -22.60 8.15 -5.95
CA ASN A 737 -22.42 7.10 -6.95
C ASN A 737 -22.16 7.45 -8.42
N THR A 738 -22.52 8.60 -8.97
CA THR A 738 -22.23 8.95 -10.36
C THR A 738 -20.98 9.81 -10.53
N SER A 739 -20.70 10.66 -9.57
CA SER A 739 -19.55 11.56 -9.57
C SER A 739 -18.24 10.87 -9.23
N TRP A 740 -18.26 9.86 -8.37
CA TRP A 740 -17.08 9.04 -8.05
C TRP A 740 -16.42 8.47 -9.29
N GLY A 741 -17.21 8.01 -10.25
CA GLY A 741 -16.71 7.51 -11.50
C GLY A 741 -15.96 8.56 -12.34
N LYS A 742 -16.47 9.78 -12.40
CA LYS A 742 -15.79 10.89 -13.09
C LYS A 742 -14.52 11.29 -12.33
N PHE A 743 -14.63 11.34 -11.01
CA PHE A 743 -13.60 11.77 -10.11
C PHE A 743 -12.37 10.89 -10.12
N VAL A 744 -12.56 9.57 -10.11
CA VAL A 744 -11.44 8.62 -10.18
C VAL A 744 -10.90 8.51 -11.59
N SER A 745 -11.70 8.75 -12.64
CA SER A 745 -11.30 8.53 -14.03
C SER A 745 -10.58 9.69 -14.70
N ASP A 746 -10.84 10.91 -14.27
CA ASP A 746 -10.23 12.08 -14.90
C ASP A 746 -9.12 12.63 -13.99
N ARG A 747 -7.90 12.22 -14.30
CA ARG A 747 -6.69 12.59 -13.55
C ARG A 747 -6.41 14.09 -13.58
N GLU A 748 -6.84 14.78 -14.62
CA GLU A 748 -6.67 16.23 -14.73
C GLU A 748 -7.55 17.01 -13.72
N LEU A 749 -8.59 16.35 -13.20
CA LEU A 749 -9.47 16.96 -12.22
C LEU A 749 -8.95 16.87 -10.79
N LYS A 750 -7.95 16.01 -10.53
CA LYS A 750 -7.46 15.69 -9.20
C LYS A 750 -6.21 16.48 -8.82
N SER A 751 -5.93 16.50 -7.52
CA SER A 751 -4.75 17.15 -6.93
C SER A 751 -3.93 16.21 -6.05
N GLU A 752 -3.99 14.89 -6.30
CA GLU A 752 -3.09 13.96 -5.60
C GLU A 752 -1.63 14.24 -5.97
N GLY A 753 -0.76 13.98 -4.99
CA GLY A 753 0.66 14.25 -5.19
C GLY A 753 1.50 14.14 -3.94
N TYR A 754 2.51 14.95 -3.85
CA TYR A 754 3.43 14.99 -2.71
C TYR A 754 3.90 16.42 -2.43
N GLY A 755 4.32 16.65 -1.18
CA GLY A 755 4.96 17.88 -0.76
C GLY A 755 6.49 17.77 -0.73
N ILE A 756 7.18 18.86 -0.97
CA ILE A 756 8.61 19.02 -0.67
C ILE A 756 8.78 20.28 0.16
N ALA A 757 9.34 20.14 1.37
CA ALA A 757 9.76 21.27 2.17
C ALA A 757 11.28 21.38 2.13
N VAL A 758 11.79 22.54 1.72
CA VAL A 758 13.22 22.83 1.66
C VAL A 758 13.56 23.85 2.74
N VAL A 759 14.48 23.50 3.63
CA VAL A 759 15.03 24.40 4.65
C VAL A 759 16.34 24.96 4.13
N ASP A 760 16.33 26.20 3.67
CA ASP A 760 17.56 26.87 3.23
C ASP A 760 18.14 27.73 4.36
N HIS A 761 19.08 27.15 5.08
CA HIS A 761 19.74 27.78 6.23
C HIS A 761 20.50 29.05 5.82
N ALA A 762 21.15 29.03 4.67
CA ALA A 762 21.97 30.13 4.20
C ALA A 762 21.14 31.33 3.74
N ALA A 763 20.03 31.05 3.07
CA ALA A 763 19.07 32.07 2.62
C ALA A 763 18.07 32.48 3.71
N GLY A 764 17.96 31.71 4.80
CA GLY A 764 17.07 31.98 5.91
C GLY A 764 15.58 31.85 5.57
N HIS A 765 15.24 30.89 4.69
CA HIS A 765 13.84 30.69 4.33
C HIS A 765 13.47 29.21 4.17
N TYR A 766 12.15 28.93 4.32
CA TYR A 766 11.50 27.71 3.88
C TYR A 766 10.99 27.91 2.45
N ARG A 767 11.20 26.91 1.60
CA ARG A 767 10.54 26.80 0.30
C ARG A 767 9.66 25.58 0.31
N LEU A 768 8.36 25.79 0.13
CA LEU A 768 7.32 24.76 0.20
C LEU A 768 6.80 24.49 -1.22
N GLU A 769 6.84 23.25 -1.64
CA GLU A 769 6.49 22.81 -2.99
C GLU A 769 5.37 21.77 -2.93
N CYS A 770 4.42 21.86 -3.87
CA CYS A 770 3.35 20.89 -4.02
C CYS A 770 3.32 20.40 -5.47
N TRP A 771 3.51 19.10 -5.63
CA TRP A 771 3.71 18.45 -6.94
C TRP A 771 2.60 17.45 -7.24
N PRO A 772 2.02 17.46 -8.47
CA PRO A 772 1.18 16.37 -8.94
C PRO A 772 1.98 15.06 -8.97
N TRP A 773 1.33 13.95 -8.63
CA TRP A 773 2.00 12.64 -8.55
C TRP A 773 2.63 12.18 -9.87
N ASP A 774 2.06 12.58 -11.02
CA ASP A 774 2.52 12.18 -12.36
C ASP A 774 3.37 13.26 -13.06
N ALA A 775 3.64 14.39 -12.40
CA ALA A 775 4.50 15.46 -12.91
C ALA A 775 5.98 15.10 -12.76
N ASP A 776 6.71 15.05 -13.86
CA ASP A 776 8.18 14.90 -13.86
C ASP A 776 8.82 16.24 -13.45
N PRO A 777 9.49 16.35 -12.28
CA PRO A 777 10.05 17.61 -11.79
C PRO A 777 11.10 18.26 -12.71
N GLN A 778 11.63 17.50 -13.67
CA GLN A 778 12.60 18.02 -14.64
C GLN A 778 11.93 18.69 -15.86
N ARG A 779 10.63 18.46 -16.07
CA ARG A 779 9.92 18.89 -17.29
C ARG A 779 8.62 19.61 -17.00
N ASP A 780 7.94 19.21 -15.94
CA ASP A 780 6.61 19.66 -15.60
C ASP A 780 6.64 20.75 -14.53
N ARG A 781 5.47 21.24 -14.14
CA ARG A 781 5.31 22.29 -13.14
C ARG A 781 4.55 21.76 -11.93
N GLN A 782 4.79 22.42 -10.81
CA GLN A 782 3.99 22.30 -9.61
C GLN A 782 2.54 22.75 -9.87
N PHE A 783 1.67 22.51 -8.89
CA PHE A 783 0.34 23.14 -8.91
C PHE A 783 0.45 24.67 -9.02
N THR A 784 -0.60 25.30 -9.53
CA THR A 784 -0.67 26.77 -9.63
C THR A 784 -0.56 27.40 -8.23
N GLY A 785 0.16 28.50 -8.11
CA GLY A 785 0.41 29.17 -6.83
C GLY A 785 1.62 28.64 -6.05
N TRP A 786 2.29 27.60 -6.52
CA TRP A 786 3.48 27.04 -5.89
C TRP A 786 4.74 27.29 -6.73
N PRO A 787 5.96 27.33 -6.11
CA PRO A 787 6.26 27.14 -4.68
C PRO A 787 5.93 28.38 -3.84
N GLN A 788 5.76 28.16 -2.53
CA GLN A 788 5.67 29.24 -1.53
C GLN A 788 7.00 29.42 -0.80
N VAL A 789 7.42 30.66 -0.55
CA VAL A 789 8.67 30.96 0.14
C VAL A 789 8.39 31.82 1.37
N HIS A 790 8.82 31.35 2.54
CA HIS A 790 8.57 32.00 3.81
C HIS A 790 9.86 32.14 4.64
N PRO A 791 10.06 33.23 5.39
CA PRO A 791 11.25 33.38 6.21
C PRO A 791 11.26 32.37 7.36
N ILE A 792 12.46 31.97 7.76
CA ILE A 792 12.69 31.17 8.98
C ILE A 792 12.70 32.12 10.17
N GLU A 793 11.57 32.26 10.85
CA GLU A 793 11.39 33.24 11.91
C GLU A 793 12.26 32.98 13.13
N SER A 794 12.60 31.74 13.43
CA SER A 794 13.49 31.38 14.53
C SER A 794 14.94 31.88 14.35
N LEU A 795 15.36 32.17 13.11
CA LEU A 795 16.68 32.71 12.79
C LEU A 795 16.75 34.25 12.84
N GLN A 796 15.63 34.96 12.84
CA GLN A 796 15.58 36.43 12.78
C GLN A 796 15.90 37.13 14.12
N GLN A 797 16.13 36.39 15.20
CA GLN A 797 16.43 36.93 16.54
C GLN A 797 17.89 36.75 17.03
N SER A 798 18.77 36.24 16.18
CA SER A 798 20.18 36.06 16.56
C SER A 798 21.03 37.27 16.20
#